data_7a77a1c385466d7b47443bc9c14a340f
#
_entry.id   7a77a1c385466d7b47443bc9c14a340f
#
_cell.length_a   1.000
_cell.length_b   1.000
_cell.length_c   1.000
_cell.angle_alpha   90.00
_cell.angle_beta   90.00
_cell.angle_gamma   90.00
#
_symmetry.space_group_name_H-M   'P 1'
#
loop_
_entity.id
_entity.type
_entity.pdbx_description
1 polymer ?
#
loop_
_entity_poly.entity_id
_entity_poly.type
_entity_poly.pdbx_seq_one_letter_code
_entity_poly.pdbx_strand_id
1 'polypeptide(L)'
;MHRNTAFVALFLIASVLGRLSAQLTQKEVDKAISIESLQHPYLYFDEQEKSALIRRIAEDPASNNIFRKLKAQAKVWMAMPVDNNIPVQGKNTRADWTEEDRSTAYEEYYSNNRNNAFYLAFLYQMTGEKAYAQKAFEYADAFCDLTTWTQRAHEFPIIYSRIMPWNVPDDQVNFNFDHYNGDSGRMMAAVYDWLYPALNQAQRDRIRGALLEKVVTPVRGDYEFHWWATAYRCNWCGVCNSGVGLTGLALLKEHPQLTDIVAESYNRINSMFNELGVDGGWQEGGGYWNYGVHTSSFFADALKRATKGKYNLFKNKRLFDNPVTFPLYISLPGDRSLNFEDSKGSHIIGSSHLINKLALETGNENAAWYRNNFFEEGDHIFDIIWPRPQFSGSPPQNPSIHFRTLDWWVMRSDFHDSDKVVVAGKAGMNDDPHHGHLDIGHFVIYWKNEYFIRDLGMNGYDEKYFDELRFEYPEANSEGHNTIIVNGETQISAKHYKQPYDFSVGGKVIEFSSTPDRDYVLMDPTNAYPKKQLKTWRRSVLFQKPLITLSLDEIHATSSALIEVRFHPGVDFQIEDDHVLLHGKTGKMVLIPITQHRFQIKRDKHASQMVNATQKFRWIDYFDVEIQSTNQEAHVAHLILPFDDHQELEHLLASKTIETLKGGHLRISFSCDGQLYEYRFKKTKSGFILE
;
A
#
# COMPACT_ATOMS: atom_id res chain seq x y z
N MET A 1 17.35 -33.61 -34.54
CA MET A 1 16.39 -33.12 -33.52
C MET A 1 16.94 -33.08 -32.08
N HIS A 2 18.25 -33.08 -31.83
CA HIS A 2 18.85 -33.15 -30.47
C HIS A 2 19.74 -31.96 -30.09
N ARG A 3 19.72 -30.87 -30.83
CA ARG A 3 20.56 -29.66 -30.52
C ARG A 3 19.82 -28.50 -29.91
N ASN A 4 18.47 -28.46 -29.96
CA ASN A 4 17.70 -27.32 -29.44
C ASN A 4 17.22 -27.47 -27.98
N THR A 5 17.23 -28.71 -27.44
CA THR A 5 16.85 -28.99 -26.06
C THR A 5 17.92 -28.59 -25.02
N ALA A 6 19.19 -28.61 -25.41
CA ALA A 6 20.28 -28.20 -24.52
C ALA A 6 20.39 -26.69 -24.32
N PHE A 7 19.96 -25.89 -25.31
CA PHE A 7 19.99 -24.42 -25.20
C PHE A 7 18.87 -23.88 -24.33
N VAL A 8 17.70 -24.50 -24.32
CA VAL A 8 16.57 -24.10 -23.46
C VAL A 8 16.84 -24.45 -21.99
N ALA A 9 17.47 -25.62 -21.75
CA ALA A 9 17.87 -26.03 -20.40
C ALA A 9 18.99 -25.15 -19.82
N LEU A 10 19.94 -24.68 -20.63
CA LEU A 10 20.99 -23.76 -20.19
C LEU A 10 20.45 -22.35 -19.92
N PHE A 11 19.44 -21.89 -20.66
CA PHE A 11 18.78 -20.58 -20.41
C PHE A 11 17.92 -20.62 -19.14
N LEU A 12 17.23 -21.73 -18.87
CA LEU A 12 16.48 -21.93 -17.61
C LEU A 12 17.41 -22.06 -16.40
N ILE A 13 18.53 -22.74 -16.53
CA ILE A 13 19.54 -22.84 -15.46
C ILE A 13 20.26 -21.50 -15.25
N ALA A 14 20.52 -20.74 -16.30
CA ALA A 14 21.12 -19.41 -16.19
C ALA A 14 20.14 -18.36 -15.60
N SER A 15 18.82 -18.50 -15.85
CA SER A 15 17.80 -17.62 -15.25
C SER A 15 17.52 -17.97 -13.76
N VAL A 16 17.76 -19.21 -13.35
CA VAL A 16 17.70 -19.62 -11.93
C VAL A 16 18.99 -19.26 -11.21
N LEU A 17 20.15 -19.36 -11.86
CA LEU A 17 21.45 -18.97 -11.28
C LEU A 17 21.66 -17.45 -11.22
N GLY A 18 20.95 -16.66 -12.02
CA GLY A 18 21.02 -15.19 -11.99
C GLY A 18 20.26 -14.55 -10.82
N ARG A 19 19.53 -15.33 -10.00
CA ARG A 19 18.79 -14.84 -8.81
C ARG A 19 19.42 -15.18 -7.47
N LEU A 20 20.52 -15.87 -7.43
CA LEU A 20 21.28 -16.10 -6.21
C LEU A 20 22.22 -14.90 -5.96
N SER A 21 21.68 -13.76 -5.54
CA SER A 21 22.49 -12.87 -4.68
C SER A 21 22.91 -13.73 -3.49
N ALA A 22 24.21 -13.81 -3.22
CA ALA A 22 24.71 -14.61 -2.11
C ALA A 22 23.95 -14.20 -0.84
N GLN A 23 23.22 -15.16 -0.25
CA GLN A 23 22.49 -14.92 0.99
C GLN A 23 23.51 -14.60 2.08
N LEU A 24 23.17 -13.61 2.91
CA LEU A 24 23.97 -13.27 4.08
C LEU A 24 23.93 -14.44 5.06
N THR A 25 25.09 -14.93 5.44
CA THR A 25 25.23 -16.04 6.36
C THR A 25 25.46 -15.56 7.79
N GLN A 26 25.10 -16.36 8.77
CA GLN A 26 25.42 -16.13 10.18
C GLN A 26 26.91 -15.78 10.34
N LYS A 27 27.82 -16.56 9.77
CA LYS A 27 29.28 -16.35 9.85
C LYS A 27 29.73 -14.98 9.33
N GLU A 28 29.03 -14.42 8.37
CA GLU A 28 29.33 -13.09 7.84
C GLU A 28 28.84 -11.99 8.78
N VAL A 29 27.69 -12.20 9.44
CA VAL A 29 27.17 -11.30 10.49
C VAL A 29 28.12 -11.34 11.70
N ASP A 30 28.54 -12.54 12.16
CA ASP A 30 29.52 -12.72 13.25
C ASP A 30 30.81 -11.93 13.01
N LYS A 31 31.29 -11.93 11.77
CA LYS A 31 32.48 -11.17 11.38
C LYS A 31 32.27 -9.66 11.25
N ALA A 32 31.02 -9.25 11.04
CA ALA A 32 30.70 -7.83 10.81
C ALA A 32 30.41 -7.07 12.10
N ILE A 33 29.88 -7.78 13.12
CA ILE A 33 29.49 -7.19 14.40
C ILE A 33 30.51 -7.57 15.46
N SER A 34 31.17 -6.58 16.06
CA SER A 34 32.05 -6.76 17.19
C SER A 34 31.21 -6.83 18.48
N ILE A 35 30.60 -7.97 18.76
CA ILE A 35 29.62 -8.15 19.85
C ILE A 35 30.16 -7.71 21.20
N GLU A 36 31.42 -8.05 21.51
CA GLU A 36 32.08 -7.68 22.79
C GLU A 36 32.16 -6.15 22.99
N SER A 37 32.20 -5.38 21.91
CA SER A 37 32.27 -3.92 21.95
C SER A 37 30.89 -3.24 22.01
N LEU A 38 29.80 -3.97 21.88
CA LEU A 38 28.45 -3.39 21.95
C LEU A 38 28.17 -2.87 23.34
N GLN A 39 27.69 -1.64 23.42
CA GLN A 39 27.26 -1.00 24.66
C GLN A 39 25.90 -0.34 24.45
N HIS A 40 24.90 -0.77 25.23
CA HIS A 40 23.58 -0.17 25.19
C HIS A 40 23.56 1.30 25.62
N PRO A 41 22.86 2.19 24.91
CA PRO A 41 22.08 1.93 23.71
C PRO A 41 22.95 1.83 22.45
N TYR A 42 22.54 1.05 21.45
CA TYR A 42 23.24 0.96 20.16
C TYR A 42 22.34 0.70 18.94
N LEU A 43 21.04 0.43 19.15
CA LEU A 43 20.16 0.12 18.00
C LEU A 43 19.99 1.32 17.07
N TYR A 44 19.54 2.46 17.60
CA TYR A 44 19.22 3.66 16.79
C TYR A 44 20.17 4.83 17.07
N PHE A 45 20.89 4.81 18.15
CA PHE A 45 21.95 5.75 18.53
C PHE A 45 22.82 5.12 19.61
N ASP A 46 24.06 5.55 19.69
CA ASP A 46 24.97 5.24 20.79
C ASP A 46 25.12 6.45 21.73
N GLU A 47 25.94 6.34 22.77
CA GLU A 47 26.18 7.42 23.73
C GLU A 47 26.78 8.69 23.09
N GLN A 48 27.56 8.55 22.02
CA GLN A 48 28.12 9.69 21.32
C GLN A 48 27.05 10.41 20.50
N GLU A 49 26.25 9.68 19.76
CA GLU A 49 25.14 10.21 18.96
C GLU A 49 24.01 10.74 19.82
N LYS A 50 23.76 10.15 21.01
CA LYS A 50 22.82 10.67 22.00
C LYS A 50 23.11 12.14 22.35
N SER A 51 24.37 12.49 22.53
CA SER A 51 24.77 13.87 22.77
C SER A 51 24.41 14.81 21.61
N ALA A 52 24.47 14.32 20.36
CA ALA A 52 24.03 15.07 19.18
C ALA A 52 22.51 15.21 19.11
N LEU A 53 21.76 14.16 19.50
CA LEU A 53 20.29 14.22 19.58
C LEU A 53 19.83 15.24 20.62
N ILE A 54 20.46 15.27 21.80
CA ILE A 54 20.15 16.25 22.86
C ILE A 54 20.41 17.68 22.39
N ARG A 55 21.53 17.92 21.69
CA ARG A 55 21.80 19.23 21.08
C ARG A 55 20.75 19.60 20.02
N ARG A 56 20.39 18.66 19.15
CA ARG A 56 19.34 18.87 18.15
C ARG A 56 18.01 19.25 18.79
N ILE A 57 17.61 18.55 19.86
CA ILE A 57 16.38 18.90 20.61
C ILE A 57 16.48 20.32 21.18
N ALA A 58 17.66 20.80 21.57
CA ALA A 58 17.82 22.13 22.13
C ALA A 58 17.86 23.23 21.06
N GLU A 59 18.43 22.96 19.90
CA GLU A 59 18.78 23.96 18.88
C GLU A 59 17.82 23.99 17.68
N ASP A 60 17.22 22.84 17.32
CA ASP A 60 16.29 22.76 16.20
C ASP A 60 14.84 22.93 16.65
N PRO A 61 14.11 23.97 16.18
CA PRO A 61 12.75 24.27 16.60
C PRO A 61 11.78 23.11 16.39
N ALA A 62 11.89 22.37 15.28
CA ALA A 62 11.02 21.22 14.97
C ALA A 62 11.24 20.11 15.99
N SER A 63 12.48 19.69 16.21
CA SER A 63 12.84 18.66 17.20
C SER A 63 12.45 19.09 18.63
N ASN A 64 12.63 20.37 18.96
CA ASN A 64 12.20 20.93 20.26
C ASN A 64 10.69 20.83 20.44
N ASN A 65 9.91 21.18 19.43
CA ASN A 65 8.46 21.10 19.47
C ASN A 65 7.98 19.64 19.68
N ILE A 66 8.54 18.67 18.93
CA ILE A 66 8.25 17.24 19.12
C ILE A 66 8.55 16.82 20.55
N PHE A 67 9.73 17.14 21.04
CA PHE A 67 10.16 16.75 22.38
C PHE A 67 9.32 17.39 23.47
N ARG A 68 8.93 18.67 23.32
CA ARG A 68 8.04 19.37 24.24
C ARG A 68 6.64 18.75 24.29
N LYS A 69 6.07 18.39 23.13
CA LYS A 69 4.78 17.66 23.04
C LYS A 69 4.88 16.31 23.74
N LEU A 70 5.95 15.58 23.47
CA LEU A 70 6.22 14.28 24.12
C LEU A 70 6.32 14.41 25.63
N LYS A 71 7.05 15.40 26.16
CA LYS A 71 7.14 15.66 27.62
C LYS A 71 5.78 16.04 28.21
N ALA A 72 4.94 16.77 27.49
CA ALA A 72 3.60 17.09 27.95
C ALA A 72 2.74 15.82 28.08
N GLN A 73 2.76 14.96 27.06
CA GLN A 73 2.06 13.68 27.07
C GLN A 73 2.62 12.72 28.15
N ALA A 74 3.92 12.73 28.36
CA ALA A 74 4.55 11.91 29.38
C ALA A 74 4.06 12.22 30.81
N LYS A 75 3.66 13.47 31.11
CA LYS A 75 3.05 13.80 32.40
C LYS A 75 1.76 13.02 32.65
N VAL A 76 0.98 12.77 31.58
CA VAL A 76 -0.23 11.94 31.65
C VAL A 76 0.17 10.50 31.94
N TRP A 77 1.08 9.92 31.16
CA TRP A 77 1.53 8.54 31.34
C TRP A 77 2.19 8.29 32.70
N MET A 78 2.95 9.25 33.21
CA MET A 78 3.56 9.16 34.54
C MET A 78 2.53 9.11 35.68
N ALA A 79 1.38 9.78 35.48
CA ALA A 79 0.29 9.81 36.45
C ALA A 79 -0.69 8.64 36.30
N MET A 80 -0.77 8.02 35.11
CA MET A 80 -1.65 6.91 34.85
C MET A 80 -1.20 5.65 35.60
N PRO A 81 -2.16 4.87 36.17
CA PRO A 81 -1.85 3.52 36.63
C PRO A 81 -1.41 2.66 35.45
N VAL A 82 -0.57 1.68 35.73
CA VAL A 82 -0.26 0.63 34.73
C VAL A 82 -1.51 -0.20 34.50
N ASP A 83 -1.82 -0.47 33.23
CA ASP A 83 -2.93 -1.34 32.89
C ASP A 83 -2.54 -2.80 33.15
N ASN A 84 -3.20 -3.41 34.14
CA ASN A 84 -3.02 -4.81 34.49
C ASN A 84 -4.21 -5.69 34.05
N ASN A 85 -5.16 -5.13 33.30
CA ASN A 85 -6.28 -5.88 32.77
C ASN A 85 -5.84 -6.63 31.50
N ILE A 86 -5.16 -7.74 31.68
CA ILE A 86 -4.69 -8.55 30.56
C ILE A 86 -5.88 -8.96 29.70
N PRO A 87 -5.92 -8.59 28.41
CA PRO A 87 -6.96 -9.04 27.50
C PRO A 87 -7.02 -10.55 27.48
N VAL A 88 -8.26 -11.10 27.45
CA VAL A 88 -8.44 -12.55 27.46
C VAL A 88 -7.71 -13.15 26.26
N GLN A 89 -6.66 -13.89 26.54
CA GLN A 89 -5.88 -14.64 25.57
C GLN A 89 -6.26 -16.12 25.61
N GLY A 90 -5.99 -16.83 24.55
CA GLY A 90 -6.33 -18.25 24.41
C GLY A 90 -7.62 -18.45 23.63
N LYS A 91 -8.14 -19.64 23.57
CA LYS A 91 -9.16 -20.16 22.67
C LYS A 91 -9.97 -19.11 21.93
N ASN A 92 -9.53 -18.82 20.74
CA ASN A 92 -10.24 -17.94 19.85
C ASN A 92 -11.40 -18.71 19.21
N THR A 93 -12.48 -18.86 19.95
CA THR A 93 -13.70 -19.36 19.35
C THR A 93 -14.51 -18.18 18.85
N ARG A 94 -14.98 -18.23 17.62
CA ARG A 94 -15.86 -17.21 17.02
C ARG A 94 -17.09 -16.92 17.85
N ALA A 95 -17.62 -17.92 18.57
CA ALA A 95 -18.76 -17.77 19.43
C ALA A 95 -18.57 -16.74 20.56
N ASP A 96 -17.31 -16.53 20.98
CA ASP A 96 -16.97 -15.55 22.00
C ASP A 96 -16.60 -14.20 21.39
N TRP A 97 -16.73 -14.06 20.09
CA TRP A 97 -16.24 -12.91 19.35
C TRP A 97 -17.30 -11.85 19.15
N THR A 98 -17.39 -10.90 20.05
CA THR A 98 -17.83 -9.57 19.72
C THR A 98 -16.59 -8.75 19.36
N GLU A 99 -16.51 -8.29 18.16
CA GLU A 99 -15.35 -7.59 17.58
C GLU A 99 -14.98 -6.33 18.36
N GLU A 100 -15.96 -5.63 18.90
CA GLU A 100 -15.81 -4.41 19.66
C GLU A 100 -15.02 -4.63 20.98
N ASP A 101 -15.25 -5.75 21.66
CA ASP A 101 -14.60 -6.05 22.93
C ASP A 101 -13.12 -6.42 22.81
N ARG A 102 -12.67 -6.83 21.63
CA ARG A 102 -11.32 -7.41 21.44
C ARG A 102 -10.33 -6.49 20.85
N SER A 103 -10.68 -5.91 19.69
CA SER A 103 -9.85 -4.96 19.01
C SER A 103 -9.54 -3.81 19.96
N THR A 104 -10.56 -3.27 20.60
CA THR A 104 -10.43 -2.17 21.55
C THR A 104 -9.59 -2.55 22.76
N ALA A 105 -9.85 -3.66 23.41
CA ALA A 105 -9.15 -4.09 24.62
C ALA A 105 -7.66 -4.39 24.33
N TYR A 106 -7.36 -5.04 23.20
CA TYR A 106 -5.97 -5.28 22.80
C TYR A 106 -5.25 -4.00 22.43
N GLU A 107 -5.86 -3.15 21.62
CA GLU A 107 -5.24 -1.89 21.19
C GLU A 107 -5.01 -0.94 22.36
N GLU A 108 -5.95 -0.87 23.29
CA GLU A 108 -5.78 -0.11 24.53
C GLU A 108 -4.64 -0.65 25.38
N TYR A 109 -4.58 -1.97 25.57
CA TYR A 109 -3.53 -2.59 26.37
C TYR A 109 -2.15 -2.41 25.72
N TYR A 110 -2.03 -2.58 24.39
CA TYR A 110 -0.81 -2.33 23.65
C TYR A 110 -0.42 -0.84 23.72
N SER A 111 -1.36 0.06 23.51
CA SER A 111 -1.11 1.50 23.60
C SER A 111 -0.71 1.93 25.00
N ASN A 112 -1.42 1.47 26.03
CA ASN A 112 -1.17 1.87 27.40
C ASN A 112 0.11 1.28 27.98
N ASN A 113 0.54 0.11 27.55
CA ASN A 113 1.73 -0.53 28.12
C ASN A 113 2.93 -0.46 27.17
N ARG A 114 2.88 -1.12 26.01
CA ARG A 114 4.00 -1.17 25.08
C ARG A 114 4.44 0.22 24.58
N ASN A 115 3.47 1.02 24.12
CA ASN A 115 3.79 2.31 23.51
C ASN A 115 4.26 3.31 24.58
N ASN A 116 3.64 3.31 25.77
CA ASN A 116 4.09 4.18 26.84
C ASN A 116 5.49 3.81 27.33
N ALA A 117 5.80 2.51 27.45
CA ALA A 117 7.16 2.04 27.78
C ALA A 117 8.18 2.56 26.77
N PHE A 118 7.87 2.47 25.48
CA PHE A 118 8.75 2.90 24.39
C PHE A 118 9.06 4.41 24.44
N TYR A 119 8.04 5.25 24.56
CA TYR A 119 8.24 6.70 24.59
C TYR A 119 8.91 7.18 25.89
N LEU A 120 8.60 6.58 27.03
CA LEU A 120 9.24 6.91 28.29
C LEU A 120 10.71 6.43 28.33
N ALA A 121 11.04 5.31 27.70
CA ALA A 121 12.42 4.86 27.54
C ALA A 121 13.25 5.84 26.69
N PHE A 122 12.67 6.39 25.62
CA PHE A 122 13.31 7.47 24.86
C PHE A 122 13.52 8.73 25.70
N LEU A 123 12.51 9.15 26.47
CA LEU A 123 12.64 10.31 27.36
C LEU A 123 13.73 10.10 28.42
N TYR A 124 13.83 8.89 28.99
CA TYR A 124 14.94 8.57 29.89
C TYR A 124 16.29 8.80 29.20
N GLN A 125 16.47 8.32 27.98
CA GLN A 125 17.72 8.50 27.25
C GLN A 125 18.04 9.98 26.99
N MET A 126 17.04 10.79 26.66
CA MET A 126 17.27 12.22 26.34
C MET A 126 17.42 13.10 27.58
N THR A 127 16.88 12.72 28.74
CA THR A 127 16.88 13.56 29.94
C THR A 127 17.76 13.05 31.08
N GLY A 128 18.03 11.74 31.11
CA GLY A 128 18.69 11.07 32.25
C GLY A 128 17.80 10.92 33.50
N GLU A 129 16.52 11.34 33.43
CA GLU A 129 15.59 11.28 34.57
C GLU A 129 15.16 9.84 34.85
N LYS A 130 15.66 9.28 35.95
CA LYS A 130 15.40 7.88 36.36
C LYS A 130 13.92 7.57 36.58
N ALA A 131 13.08 8.57 36.86
CA ALA A 131 11.64 8.38 36.99
C ALA A 131 11.00 7.88 35.70
N TYR A 132 11.46 8.37 34.54
CA TYR A 132 11.01 7.86 33.27
C TYR A 132 11.42 6.39 33.07
N ALA A 133 12.65 6.03 33.39
CA ALA A 133 13.10 4.65 33.27
C ALA A 133 12.30 3.69 34.17
N GLN A 134 12.04 4.10 35.42
CA GLN A 134 11.24 3.32 36.36
C GLN A 134 9.81 3.08 35.80
N LYS A 135 9.15 4.13 35.39
CA LYS A 135 7.78 4.04 34.88
C LYS A 135 7.70 3.28 33.52
N ALA A 136 8.71 3.46 32.67
CA ALA A 136 8.82 2.70 31.42
C ALA A 136 8.96 1.20 31.68
N PHE A 137 9.75 0.83 32.71
CA PHE A 137 9.88 -0.56 33.12
C PHE A 137 8.57 -1.13 33.67
N GLU A 138 7.82 -0.38 34.49
CA GLU A 138 6.52 -0.82 35.01
C GLU A 138 5.52 -1.15 33.87
N TYR A 139 5.45 -0.31 32.84
CA TYR A 139 4.65 -0.57 31.65
C TYR A 139 5.17 -1.76 30.82
N ALA A 140 6.48 -1.86 30.64
CA ALA A 140 7.09 -2.98 29.92
C ALA A 140 6.89 -4.31 30.65
N ASP A 141 6.96 -4.32 31.96
CA ASP A 141 6.75 -5.51 32.79
C ASP A 141 5.32 -6.04 32.67
N ALA A 142 4.31 -5.13 32.75
CA ALA A 142 2.92 -5.49 32.52
C ALA A 142 2.72 -6.05 31.08
N PHE A 143 3.37 -5.46 30.08
CA PHE A 143 3.29 -5.98 28.71
C PHE A 143 3.94 -7.36 28.56
N CYS A 144 4.97 -7.66 29.36
CA CYS A 144 5.57 -8.99 29.41
C CYS A 144 4.67 -10.06 30.03
N ASP A 145 3.60 -9.69 30.76
CA ASP A 145 2.63 -10.63 31.33
C ASP A 145 1.69 -11.27 30.31
N LEU A 146 1.57 -10.69 29.12
CA LEU A 146 0.84 -11.32 28.02
C LEU A 146 1.42 -12.71 27.70
N THR A 147 0.58 -13.69 27.51
CA THR A 147 0.99 -15.06 27.16
C THR A 147 1.64 -15.07 25.77
N THR A 148 1.07 -14.32 24.83
CA THR A 148 1.59 -14.11 23.46
C THR A 148 1.44 -12.64 23.07
N TRP A 149 2.24 -12.19 22.10
CA TRP A 149 2.05 -10.87 21.48
C TRP A 149 1.30 -10.93 20.14
N THR A 150 0.79 -12.09 19.79
CA THR A 150 -0.09 -12.30 18.63
C THR A 150 -1.43 -11.63 18.88
N GLN A 151 -1.98 -10.99 17.87
CA GLN A 151 -3.36 -10.51 17.94
C GLN A 151 -4.31 -11.70 18.06
N ARG A 152 -5.29 -11.60 18.95
CA ARG A 152 -6.21 -12.69 19.22
C ARG A 152 -6.93 -13.22 17.97
N ALA A 153 -7.24 -12.37 17.01
CA ALA A 153 -7.84 -12.78 15.74
C ALA A 153 -6.93 -13.69 14.89
N HIS A 154 -5.63 -13.68 15.15
CA HIS A 154 -4.63 -14.50 14.47
C HIS A 154 -4.11 -15.66 15.31
N GLU A 155 -4.69 -15.91 16.49
CA GLU A 155 -4.34 -17.06 17.32
C GLU A 155 -4.90 -18.37 16.77
N PHE A 156 -4.20 -19.45 17.03
CA PHE A 156 -4.58 -20.79 16.61
C PHE A 156 -5.33 -21.58 17.69
N PRO A 157 -6.18 -22.51 17.27
CA PRO A 157 -6.61 -22.82 15.91
C PRO A 157 -7.67 -21.85 15.40
N ILE A 158 -7.45 -21.30 14.22
CA ILE A 158 -8.47 -20.58 13.47
C ILE A 158 -9.08 -21.58 12.48
N ILE A 159 -10.14 -22.20 12.88
CA ILE A 159 -10.71 -23.40 12.23
C ILE A 159 -11.44 -23.08 10.92
N TYR A 160 -11.70 -21.83 10.63
CA TYR A 160 -12.70 -21.46 9.65
C TYR A 160 -12.16 -20.76 8.41
N SER A 161 -10.94 -20.29 8.43
CA SER A 161 -10.31 -19.80 7.24
C SER A 161 -9.30 -20.80 6.71
N ARG A 162 -9.46 -21.16 5.46
CA ARG A 162 -8.53 -22.02 4.74
C ARG A 162 -7.58 -21.24 3.86
N ILE A 163 -7.61 -19.92 3.98
CA ILE A 163 -6.83 -18.99 3.20
C ILE A 163 -5.81 -18.35 4.12
N MET A 164 -4.75 -17.89 3.55
CA MET A 164 -3.68 -17.20 4.26
C MET A 164 -4.16 -16.19 5.30
N PRO A 165 -3.56 -16.17 6.48
CA PRO A 165 -2.49 -17.03 7.01
C PRO A 165 -2.99 -18.36 7.58
N TRP A 166 -4.23 -18.69 7.41
CA TRP A 166 -5.02 -19.70 8.08
C TRP A 166 -5.10 -21.03 7.34
N ASN A 167 -4.32 -21.16 6.28
CA ASN A 167 -4.35 -22.33 5.41
C ASN A 167 -3.42 -23.47 5.87
N VAL A 168 -3.33 -23.71 7.16
CA VAL A 168 -2.48 -24.74 7.72
C VAL A 168 -3.35 -25.74 8.49
N PRO A 169 -3.16 -27.04 8.32
CA PRO A 169 -3.87 -28.05 9.07
C PRO A 169 -3.75 -27.84 10.57
N ASP A 170 -4.84 -28.03 11.32
CA ASP A 170 -4.95 -27.82 12.77
C ASP A 170 -3.90 -28.52 13.62
N ASP A 171 -3.29 -29.60 13.07
CA ASP A 171 -2.30 -30.42 13.76
C ASP A 171 -0.84 -29.98 13.49
N GLN A 172 -0.62 -28.98 12.63
CA GLN A 172 0.72 -28.67 12.15
C GLN A 172 1.28 -27.34 12.59
N VAL A 173 0.52 -26.45 13.24
CA VAL A 173 1.00 -25.09 13.45
C VAL A 173 0.72 -24.52 14.81
N ASN A 174 1.78 -24.12 15.41
CA ASN A 174 1.82 -23.19 16.50
C ASN A 174 2.02 -21.77 15.94
N PHE A 175 0.95 -21.16 15.44
CA PHE A 175 1.02 -19.84 14.84
C PHE A 175 1.02 -18.75 15.90
N ASN A 176 2.00 -18.75 16.71
CA ASN A 176 2.14 -17.74 17.76
C ASN A 176 2.96 -16.54 17.28
N PHE A 177 2.89 -16.20 15.98
CA PHE A 177 3.63 -15.06 15.44
C PHE A 177 2.93 -14.41 14.25
N ASP A 178 2.48 -13.19 14.44
CA ASP A 178 1.92 -12.34 13.41
C ASP A 178 2.60 -10.95 13.38
N HIS A 179 2.05 -10.00 12.64
CA HIS A 179 2.58 -8.65 12.54
C HIS A 179 2.55 -7.89 13.89
N TYR A 180 1.66 -8.21 14.82
CA TYR A 180 1.67 -7.64 16.17
C TYR A 180 2.89 -8.10 16.98
N ASN A 181 3.31 -9.36 16.83
CA ASN A 181 4.59 -9.83 17.41
C ASN A 181 5.77 -9.08 16.78
N GLY A 182 5.74 -8.86 15.45
CA GLY A 182 6.75 -8.10 14.74
C GLY A 182 6.89 -6.68 15.29
N ASP A 183 5.77 -5.95 15.36
CA ASP A 183 5.76 -4.60 15.89
C ASP A 183 6.14 -4.54 17.39
N SER A 184 5.64 -5.49 18.18
CA SER A 184 5.98 -5.56 19.61
C SER A 184 7.44 -5.90 19.82
N GLY A 185 7.98 -6.84 19.06
CA GLY A 185 9.42 -7.17 19.08
C GLY A 185 10.28 -5.96 18.77
N ARG A 186 9.94 -5.20 17.73
CA ARG A 186 10.63 -3.96 17.35
C ARG A 186 10.63 -2.93 18.49
N MET A 187 9.47 -2.66 19.08
CA MET A 187 9.35 -1.64 20.13
C MET A 187 10.00 -2.09 21.44
N MET A 188 9.76 -3.33 21.86
CA MET A 188 10.33 -3.87 23.09
C MET A 188 11.83 -4.11 23.01
N ALA A 189 12.38 -4.38 21.81
CA ALA A 189 13.83 -4.39 21.58
C ALA A 189 14.44 -3.00 21.83
N ALA A 190 13.80 -1.93 21.38
CA ALA A 190 14.22 -0.56 21.67
C ALA A 190 14.08 -0.23 23.16
N VAL A 191 12.98 -0.65 23.81
CA VAL A 191 12.79 -0.49 25.26
C VAL A 191 13.92 -1.17 26.03
N TYR A 192 14.27 -2.41 25.67
CA TYR A 192 15.39 -3.14 26.29
C TYR A 192 16.71 -2.42 26.09
N ASP A 193 17.02 -2.00 24.87
CA ASP A 193 18.25 -1.29 24.53
C ASP A 193 18.39 0.04 25.28
N TRP A 194 17.33 0.83 25.31
CA TRP A 194 17.34 2.16 25.92
C TRP A 194 17.29 2.14 27.45
N LEU A 195 16.59 1.17 28.05
CA LEU A 195 16.51 1.05 29.50
C LEU A 195 17.67 0.28 30.10
N TYR A 196 18.45 -0.47 29.33
CA TYR A 196 19.49 -1.38 29.80
C TYR A 196 20.41 -0.76 30.88
N PRO A 197 20.91 0.50 30.73
CA PRO A 197 21.78 1.12 31.75
C PRO A 197 21.07 1.39 33.07
N ALA A 198 19.75 1.55 33.09
CA ALA A 198 18.97 1.85 34.30
C ALA A 198 18.43 0.61 35.01
N LEU A 199 18.36 -0.53 34.34
CA LEU A 199 17.75 -1.75 34.84
C LEU A 199 18.74 -2.57 35.69
N ASN A 200 18.24 -3.18 36.76
CA ASN A 200 18.97 -4.24 37.45
C ASN A 200 18.88 -5.58 36.68
N GLN A 201 19.62 -6.58 37.13
CA GLN A 201 19.69 -7.86 36.42
C GLN A 201 18.32 -8.56 36.27
N ALA A 202 17.52 -8.59 37.32
CA ALA A 202 16.20 -9.22 37.29
C ALA A 202 15.25 -8.53 36.29
N GLN A 203 15.30 -7.22 36.21
CA GLN A 203 14.51 -6.42 35.24
C GLN A 203 14.96 -6.66 33.80
N ARG A 204 16.27 -6.76 33.55
CA ARG A 204 16.82 -7.14 32.24
C ARG A 204 16.37 -8.55 31.84
N ASP A 205 16.47 -9.49 32.78
CA ASP A 205 16.07 -10.88 32.56
C ASP A 205 14.58 -10.99 32.21
N ARG A 206 13.75 -10.17 32.83
CA ARG A 206 12.32 -10.11 32.58
C ARG A 206 11.98 -9.71 31.13
N ILE A 207 12.50 -8.57 30.65
CA ILE A 207 12.24 -8.10 29.29
C ILE A 207 12.91 -9.03 28.25
N ARG A 208 14.16 -9.42 28.50
CA ARG A 208 14.89 -10.36 27.66
C ARG A 208 14.17 -11.69 27.52
N GLY A 209 13.67 -12.23 28.65
CA GLY A 209 12.90 -13.47 28.67
C GLY A 209 11.64 -13.38 27.79
N ALA A 210 10.89 -12.29 27.89
CA ALA A 210 9.70 -12.06 27.06
C ALA A 210 10.06 -11.94 25.56
N LEU A 211 11.12 -11.22 25.21
CA LEU A 211 11.61 -11.12 23.83
C LEU A 211 12.02 -12.48 23.26
N LEU A 212 12.74 -13.29 24.04
CA LEU A 212 13.12 -14.64 23.63
C LEU A 212 11.90 -15.54 23.46
N GLU A 213 10.99 -15.56 24.43
CA GLU A 213 9.83 -16.43 24.44
C GLU A 213 8.82 -16.07 23.35
N LYS A 214 8.52 -14.77 23.14
CA LYS A 214 7.40 -14.32 22.32
C LYS A 214 7.80 -13.86 20.92
N VAL A 215 9.10 -13.68 20.66
CA VAL A 215 9.60 -13.26 19.34
C VAL A 215 10.58 -14.28 18.75
N VAL A 216 11.60 -14.68 19.52
CA VAL A 216 12.65 -15.56 18.98
C VAL A 216 12.20 -17.02 18.91
N THR A 217 11.65 -17.55 20.01
CA THR A 217 11.26 -18.97 20.09
C THR A 217 10.22 -19.38 19.05
N PRO A 218 9.17 -18.59 18.77
CA PRO A 218 8.16 -18.96 17.77
C PRO A 218 8.71 -19.10 16.34
N VAL A 219 9.77 -18.37 16.01
CA VAL A 219 10.36 -18.40 14.67
C VAL A 219 11.59 -19.31 14.57
N ARG A 220 12.26 -19.56 15.66
CA ARG A 220 13.51 -20.32 15.65
C ARG A 220 13.25 -21.84 15.52
N GLY A 221 13.65 -22.41 14.40
CA GLY A 221 13.39 -23.81 14.06
C GLY A 221 12.20 -23.99 13.13
N ASP A 222 11.25 -23.07 13.13
CA ASP A 222 10.02 -23.12 12.33
C ASP A 222 9.86 -21.94 11.37
N TYR A 223 10.92 -21.20 11.13
CA TYR A 223 10.89 -19.97 10.33
C TYR A 223 10.23 -20.14 8.96
N GLU A 224 10.49 -21.27 8.30
CA GLU A 224 9.95 -21.55 6.97
C GLU A 224 8.47 -21.92 6.98
N PHE A 225 7.92 -22.32 8.13
CA PHE A 225 6.50 -22.61 8.28
C PHE A 225 5.64 -21.36 8.42
N HIS A 226 6.24 -20.23 8.78
CA HIS A 226 5.53 -18.96 8.81
C HIS A 226 5.35 -18.46 7.37
N TRP A 227 4.12 -18.46 6.88
CA TRP A 227 3.79 -18.01 5.53
C TRP A 227 4.38 -16.65 5.17
N TRP A 228 4.33 -15.70 6.11
CA TRP A 228 4.84 -14.34 5.92
C TRP A 228 6.38 -14.30 5.73
N ALA A 229 7.09 -15.29 6.18
CA ALA A 229 8.54 -15.31 6.10
C ALA A 229 9.04 -15.34 4.64
N THR A 230 8.28 -15.93 3.73
CA THR A 230 8.60 -16.02 2.30
C THR A 230 7.59 -15.30 1.39
N ALA A 231 6.58 -14.68 1.95
CA ALA A 231 5.62 -13.86 1.21
C ALA A 231 6.23 -12.49 0.85
N TYR A 232 7.24 -12.49 -0.01
CA TYR A 232 8.03 -11.31 -0.33
C TYR A 232 7.23 -10.18 -1.00
N ARG A 233 6.06 -10.47 -1.51
CA ARG A 233 5.12 -9.50 -2.09
C ARG A 233 4.07 -9.01 -1.09
N CYS A 234 4.22 -9.36 0.19
CA CYS A 234 3.34 -8.96 1.28
C CYS A 234 4.10 -8.13 2.32
N ASN A 235 3.45 -7.08 2.81
CA ASN A 235 3.97 -6.20 3.85
C ASN A 235 4.38 -6.95 5.13
N TRP A 236 3.67 -8.05 5.48
CA TRP A 236 3.97 -8.86 6.66
C TRP A 236 5.41 -9.40 6.64
N CYS A 237 5.96 -9.70 5.47
CA CYS A 237 7.36 -10.10 5.37
C CYS A 237 8.30 -9.04 5.97
N GLY A 238 8.07 -7.76 5.65
CA GLY A 238 8.84 -6.65 6.21
C GLY A 238 8.60 -6.46 7.69
N VAL A 239 7.33 -6.45 8.11
CA VAL A 239 6.92 -6.18 9.49
C VAL A 239 7.45 -7.24 10.45
N CYS A 240 7.16 -8.51 10.17
CA CYS A 240 7.54 -9.61 11.05
C CYS A 240 9.07 -9.77 11.12
N ASN A 241 9.74 -9.81 9.95
CA ASN A 241 11.20 -9.97 9.91
C ASN A 241 11.93 -8.77 10.52
N SER A 242 11.38 -7.55 10.46
CA SER A 242 11.97 -6.40 11.14
C SER A 242 11.96 -6.56 12.66
N GLY A 243 10.83 -6.98 13.23
CA GLY A 243 10.74 -7.21 14.67
C GLY A 243 11.64 -8.35 15.15
N VAL A 244 11.71 -9.44 14.40
CA VAL A 244 12.60 -10.57 14.68
C VAL A 244 14.07 -10.15 14.63
N GLY A 245 14.46 -9.45 13.56
CA GLY A 245 15.84 -8.99 13.37
C GLY A 245 16.28 -7.96 14.41
N LEU A 246 15.40 -7.02 14.78
CA LEU A 246 15.68 -6.03 15.84
C LEU A 246 15.79 -6.68 17.22
N THR A 247 14.93 -7.66 17.52
CA THR A 247 15.06 -8.45 18.75
C THR A 247 16.39 -9.20 18.78
N GLY A 248 16.76 -9.84 17.65
CA GLY A 248 18.06 -10.47 17.52
C GLY A 248 19.22 -9.51 17.80
N LEU A 249 19.21 -8.35 17.13
CA LEU A 249 20.24 -7.32 17.33
C LEU A 249 20.30 -6.86 18.79
N ALA A 250 19.16 -6.54 19.44
CA ALA A 250 19.12 -6.02 20.80
C ALA A 250 19.69 -6.99 21.83
N LEU A 251 19.62 -8.28 21.57
CA LEU A 251 20.03 -9.34 22.51
C LEU A 251 21.41 -9.94 22.22
N LEU A 252 22.15 -9.45 21.21
CA LEU A 252 23.43 -10.06 20.78
C LEU A 252 24.47 -10.15 21.90
N LYS A 253 24.47 -9.20 22.82
CA LYS A 253 25.45 -9.18 23.91
C LYS A 253 25.31 -10.37 24.84
N GLU A 254 24.10 -10.79 25.15
CA GLU A 254 23.76 -11.94 26.00
C GLU A 254 23.56 -13.24 25.19
N HIS A 255 23.15 -13.11 23.94
CA HIS A 255 22.81 -14.21 23.05
C HIS A 255 23.51 -14.08 21.69
N PRO A 256 24.85 -14.24 21.59
CA PRO A 256 25.61 -14.04 20.36
C PRO A 256 25.15 -14.90 19.19
N GLN A 257 24.55 -16.06 19.48
CA GLN A 257 24.05 -16.98 18.44
C GLN A 257 22.88 -16.40 17.62
N LEU A 258 22.22 -15.33 18.10
CA LEU A 258 21.09 -14.68 17.39
C LEU A 258 21.52 -13.93 16.11
N THR A 259 22.81 -13.92 15.80
CA THR A 259 23.30 -13.50 14.47
C THR A 259 22.74 -14.35 13.33
N ASP A 260 22.30 -15.59 13.60
CA ASP A 260 21.53 -16.41 12.64
C ASP A 260 20.22 -15.74 12.25
N ILE A 261 19.42 -15.30 13.23
CA ILE A 261 18.14 -14.61 13.02
C ILE A 261 18.35 -13.24 12.36
N VAL A 262 19.43 -12.54 12.69
CA VAL A 262 19.78 -11.26 12.05
C VAL A 262 20.07 -11.49 10.55
N ALA A 263 20.80 -12.54 10.21
CA ALA A 263 21.09 -12.91 8.81
C ALA A 263 19.81 -13.26 8.05
N GLU A 264 18.94 -14.09 8.64
CA GLU A 264 17.65 -14.46 8.04
C GLU A 264 16.74 -13.22 7.81
N SER A 265 16.62 -12.36 8.79
CA SER A 265 15.82 -11.13 8.66
C SER A 265 16.35 -10.23 7.54
N TYR A 266 17.67 -10.08 7.41
CA TYR A 266 18.28 -9.35 6.32
C TYR A 266 17.90 -9.95 4.95
N ASN A 267 18.06 -11.26 4.79
CA ASN A 267 17.81 -11.94 3.52
C ASN A 267 16.36 -11.82 3.08
N ARG A 268 15.42 -11.95 4.00
CA ARG A 268 13.99 -11.90 3.73
C ARG A 268 13.53 -10.49 3.41
N ILE A 269 13.95 -9.48 4.17
CA ILE A 269 13.65 -8.07 3.87
C ILE A 269 14.30 -7.63 2.56
N ASN A 270 15.54 -8.07 2.28
CA ASN A 270 16.18 -7.80 1.00
C ASN A 270 15.41 -8.43 -0.17
N SER A 271 14.88 -9.64 0.01
CA SER A 271 14.02 -10.30 -0.98
C SER A 271 12.70 -9.56 -1.18
N MET A 272 12.07 -9.06 -0.10
CA MET A 272 10.89 -8.20 -0.19
C MET A 272 11.19 -6.91 -0.96
N PHE A 273 12.31 -6.25 -0.69
CA PHE A 273 12.71 -5.05 -1.45
C PHE A 273 12.99 -5.35 -2.92
N ASN A 274 13.41 -6.57 -3.28
CA ASN A 274 13.55 -6.97 -4.68
C ASN A 274 12.21 -7.12 -5.41
N GLU A 275 11.10 -7.31 -4.68
CA GLU A 275 9.75 -7.36 -5.24
C GLU A 275 9.12 -5.95 -5.43
N LEU A 276 9.72 -4.90 -4.90
CA LEU A 276 9.39 -3.55 -5.34
C LEU A 276 9.55 -3.47 -6.87
N GLY A 277 8.58 -2.90 -7.54
CA GLY A 277 8.61 -2.75 -8.99
C GLY A 277 9.89 -2.09 -9.49
N VAL A 278 10.19 -2.25 -10.78
CA VAL A 278 11.34 -1.57 -11.41
C VAL A 278 11.31 -0.06 -11.27
N ASP A 279 10.16 0.46 -10.94
CA ASP A 279 9.78 1.86 -10.72
C ASP A 279 9.24 2.11 -9.30
N GLY A 280 9.50 1.19 -8.37
CA GLY A 280 9.15 1.29 -6.95
C GLY A 280 7.71 0.92 -6.61
N GLY A 281 6.89 0.51 -7.58
CA GLY A 281 5.49 0.14 -7.35
C GLY A 281 5.32 -1.04 -6.40
N TRP A 282 4.21 -1.03 -5.65
CA TRP A 282 3.88 -2.07 -4.68
C TRP A 282 2.43 -2.54 -4.83
N GLN A 283 2.20 -3.84 -5.05
CA GLN A 283 0.90 -4.39 -5.44
C GLN A 283 -0.19 -4.30 -4.38
N GLU A 284 0.17 -4.28 -3.10
CA GLU A 284 -0.81 -4.16 -2.01
C GLU A 284 -1.34 -2.72 -1.82
N GLY A 285 -0.90 -1.77 -2.65
CA GLY A 285 -1.28 -0.37 -2.53
C GLY A 285 -0.42 0.45 -1.57
N GLY A 286 -0.74 1.76 -1.49
CA GLY A 286 0.10 2.74 -0.79
C GLY A 286 0.21 2.53 0.71
N GLY A 287 -0.89 2.19 1.37
CA GLY A 287 -0.92 1.95 2.81
C GLY A 287 0.04 0.84 3.23
N TYR A 288 0.04 -0.26 2.50
CA TYR A 288 0.87 -1.42 2.77
C TYR A 288 2.32 -1.26 2.30
N TRP A 289 2.56 -0.48 1.22
CA TRP A 289 3.91 -0.01 0.91
C TRP A 289 4.53 0.71 2.12
N ASN A 290 3.77 1.66 2.68
CA ASN A 290 4.24 2.39 3.86
C ASN A 290 4.50 1.43 5.02
N TYR A 291 3.57 0.53 5.33
CA TYR A 291 3.73 -0.37 6.48
C TYR A 291 4.95 -1.29 6.33
N GLY A 292 5.12 -1.95 5.18
CA GLY A 292 6.25 -2.85 4.93
C GLY A 292 7.60 -2.15 4.85
N VAL A 293 7.71 -1.04 4.09
CA VAL A 293 8.97 -0.31 3.93
C VAL A 293 9.35 0.43 5.22
N HIS A 294 8.37 1.03 5.90
CA HIS A 294 8.61 1.77 7.14
C HIS A 294 9.16 0.86 8.24
N THR A 295 8.47 -0.24 8.52
CA THR A 295 8.91 -1.17 9.56
C THR A 295 10.26 -1.80 9.23
N SER A 296 10.50 -2.15 7.97
CA SER A 296 11.79 -2.66 7.50
C SER A 296 12.93 -1.65 7.65
N SER A 297 12.63 -0.35 7.55
CA SER A 297 13.63 0.72 7.68
C SER A 297 14.22 0.81 9.09
N PHE A 298 13.47 0.42 10.13
CA PHE A 298 14.00 0.37 11.50
C PHE A 298 15.09 -0.69 11.65
N PHE A 299 14.84 -1.89 11.14
CA PHE A 299 15.86 -2.95 11.13
C PHE A 299 17.05 -2.61 10.21
N ALA A 300 16.76 -2.05 9.03
CA ALA A 300 17.79 -1.63 8.08
C ALA A 300 18.76 -0.63 8.70
N ASP A 301 18.26 0.35 9.46
CA ASP A 301 19.09 1.33 10.16
C ASP A 301 19.92 0.69 11.28
N ALA A 302 19.28 -0.08 12.15
CA ALA A 302 19.97 -0.75 13.25
C ALA A 302 21.06 -1.72 12.76
N LEU A 303 20.79 -2.51 11.73
CA LEU A 303 21.76 -3.42 11.13
C LEU A 303 22.93 -2.66 10.47
N LYS A 304 22.63 -1.62 9.70
CA LYS A 304 23.66 -0.75 9.10
C LYS A 304 24.61 -0.21 10.17
N ARG A 305 24.07 0.23 11.30
CA ARG A 305 24.83 0.76 12.43
C ARG A 305 25.68 -0.34 13.09
N ALA A 306 25.05 -1.46 13.48
CA ALA A 306 25.75 -2.58 14.13
C ALA A 306 26.88 -3.15 13.26
N THR A 307 26.74 -3.12 11.94
CA THR A 307 27.75 -3.59 10.97
C THR A 307 28.64 -2.49 10.40
N LYS A 308 28.59 -1.27 10.96
CA LYS A 308 29.36 -0.11 10.49
C LYS A 308 29.21 0.16 8.98
N GLY A 309 28.01 -0.03 8.48
CA GLY A 309 27.64 0.20 7.07
C GLY A 309 27.96 -0.95 6.13
N LYS A 310 28.54 -2.06 6.60
CA LYS A 310 28.88 -3.22 5.76
C LYS A 310 27.66 -3.87 5.14
N TYR A 311 26.59 -4.03 5.91
CA TYR A 311 25.29 -4.54 5.43
C TYR A 311 24.26 -3.42 5.54
N ASN A 312 23.84 -2.91 4.39
CA ASN A 312 22.97 -1.75 4.25
C ASN A 312 21.83 -2.03 3.29
N LEU A 313 20.64 -2.35 3.82
CA LEU A 313 19.44 -2.63 3.04
C LEU A 313 18.95 -1.41 2.23
N PHE A 314 19.26 -0.18 2.62
CA PHE A 314 18.95 1.01 1.82
C PHE A 314 19.73 1.07 0.50
N LYS A 315 20.75 0.21 0.31
CA LYS A 315 21.45 0.02 -0.96
C LYS A 315 20.83 -1.06 -1.83
N ASN A 316 19.73 -1.71 -1.39
CA ASN A 316 18.96 -2.56 -2.29
C ASN A 316 18.57 -1.76 -3.53
N LYS A 317 18.85 -2.29 -4.72
CA LYS A 317 18.74 -1.54 -5.97
C LYS A 317 17.34 -0.97 -6.22
N ARG A 318 16.29 -1.73 -5.93
CA ARG A 318 14.91 -1.29 -6.16
C ARG A 318 14.54 -0.11 -5.26
N LEU A 319 14.84 -0.24 -3.97
CA LEU A 319 14.58 0.80 -2.99
C LEU A 319 15.49 2.02 -3.23
N PHE A 320 16.77 1.81 -3.55
CA PHE A 320 17.74 2.89 -3.75
C PHE A 320 17.41 3.76 -4.96
N ASP A 321 17.05 3.12 -6.08
CA ASP A 321 16.71 3.82 -7.32
C ASP A 321 15.36 4.56 -7.22
N ASN A 322 14.40 4.00 -6.45
CA ASN A 322 13.01 4.49 -6.37
C ASN A 322 12.52 4.58 -4.92
N PRO A 323 13.18 5.36 -4.05
CA PRO A 323 12.87 5.34 -2.61
C PRO A 323 11.46 5.87 -2.29
N VAL A 324 10.91 6.74 -3.12
CA VAL A 324 9.60 7.38 -2.91
C VAL A 324 8.76 7.48 -4.19
N THR A 325 9.18 6.87 -5.29
CA THR A 325 8.48 7.03 -6.57
C THR A 325 7.01 6.62 -6.44
N PHE A 326 6.74 5.46 -5.86
CA PHE A 326 5.37 4.99 -5.69
C PHE A 326 4.54 5.92 -4.79
N PRO A 327 4.92 6.18 -3.52
CA PRO A 327 4.11 7.05 -2.65
C PRO A 327 3.96 8.47 -3.19
N LEU A 328 4.98 9.04 -3.83
CA LEU A 328 4.92 10.36 -4.42
C LEU A 328 3.88 10.46 -5.53
N TYR A 329 3.89 9.51 -6.48
CA TYR A 329 2.99 9.58 -7.63
C TYR A 329 1.54 9.20 -7.31
N ILE A 330 1.30 8.38 -6.29
CA ILE A 330 -0.06 8.06 -5.86
C ILE A 330 -0.63 9.06 -4.84
N SER A 331 0.17 10.00 -4.34
CA SER A 331 -0.31 11.12 -3.52
C SER A 331 -1.08 12.13 -4.37
N LEU A 332 -2.12 12.69 -3.82
CA LEU A 332 -3.05 13.64 -4.45
C LEU A 332 -3.03 14.98 -3.71
N PRO A 333 -3.42 16.09 -4.34
CA PRO A 333 -3.61 17.37 -3.65
C PRO A 333 -4.57 17.23 -2.45
N GLY A 334 -4.39 18.08 -1.42
CA GLY A 334 -5.28 18.12 -0.26
C GLY A 334 -5.11 16.98 0.74
N ASP A 335 -3.89 16.50 0.94
CA ASP A 335 -3.56 15.43 1.89
C ASP A 335 -4.35 14.14 1.62
N ARG A 336 -4.31 13.68 0.38
CA ARG A 336 -4.99 12.46 -0.08
C ARG A 336 -4.03 11.57 -0.87
N SER A 337 -4.47 10.34 -1.11
CA SER A 337 -3.79 9.43 -2.03
C SER A 337 -4.80 8.60 -2.82
N LEU A 338 -4.33 7.96 -3.88
CA LEU A 338 -5.12 6.93 -4.56
C LEU A 338 -5.44 5.82 -3.57
N ASN A 339 -6.69 5.37 -3.61
CA ASN A 339 -7.21 4.35 -2.71
C ASN A 339 -7.40 2.99 -3.38
N PHE A 340 -6.56 2.69 -4.38
CA PHE A 340 -6.56 1.38 -5.03
C PHE A 340 -6.19 0.28 -4.03
N GLU A 341 -6.71 -0.91 -4.25
CA GLU A 341 -6.64 -2.06 -3.34
C GLU A 341 -7.24 -1.71 -1.97
N ASP A 342 -6.81 -2.38 -0.92
CA ASP A 342 -7.29 -2.13 0.45
C ASP A 342 -6.76 -0.80 1.06
N SER A 343 -6.52 0.20 0.24
CA SER A 343 -6.06 1.52 0.70
C SER A 343 -7.23 2.46 1.00
N LYS A 344 -7.13 3.22 2.10
CA LYS A 344 -8.18 4.18 2.50
C LYS A 344 -8.11 5.50 1.74
N GLY A 345 -6.96 5.87 1.19
CA GLY A 345 -6.77 7.12 0.46
C GLY A 345 -6.96 8.42 1.29
N SER A 346 -7.04 8.29 2.62
CA SER A 346 -7.39 9.39 3.52
C SER A 346 -6.25 10.38 3.78
N HIS A 347 -5.02 9.98 3.50
CA HIS A 347 -3.80 10.77 3.70
C HIS A 347 -2.76 10.46 2.62
N ILE A 348 -1.77 11.34 2.49
CA ILE A 348 -0.56 11.06 1.69
C ILE A 348 0.17 9.83 2.23
N ILE A 349 0.92 9.18 1.38
CA ILE A 349 1.59 7.93 1.73
C ILE A 349 2.98 8.19 2.29
N GLY A 350 3.27 7.58 3.43
CA GLY A 350 4.53 7.72 4.14
C GLY A 350 4.38 8.41 5.48
N SER A 351 5.47 8.47 6.21
CA SER A 351 5.62 9.29 7.40
C SER A 351 6.83 10.21 7.23
N SER A 352 6.81 11.37 7.86
CA SER A 352 7.88 12.37 7.75
C SER A 352 9.26 11.76 7.99
N HIS A 353 9.42 11.00 9.06
CA HIS A 353 10.70 10.38 9.43
C HIS A 353 11.12 9.25 8.48
N LEU A 354 10.20 8.47 7.92
CA LEU A 354 10.54 7.49 6.89
C LEU A 354 11.11 8.19 5.65
N ILE A 355 10.43 9.22 5.17
CA ILE A 355 10.86 9.95 3.98
C ILE A 355 12.17 10.70 4.25
N ASN A 356 12.36 11.27 5.46
CA ASN A 356 13.66 11.79 5.89
C ASN A 356 14.76 10.73 5.74
N LYS A 357 14.52 9.53 6.30
CA LYS A 357 15.49 8.43 6.27
C LYS A 357 15.83 7.99 4.86
N LEU A 358 14.82 7.80 4.01
CA LEU A 358 15.03 7.40 2.62
C LEU A 358 15.79 8.46 1.84
N ALA A 359 15.47 9.75 2.00
CA ALA A 359 16.18 10.84 1.36
C ALA A 359 17.65 10.90 1.80
N LEU A 360 17.93 10.76 3.10
CA LEU A 360 19.30 10.78 3.64
C LEU A 360 20.14 9.58 3.17
N GLU A 361 19.56 8.38 3.11
CA GLU A 361 20.28 7.16 2.76
C GLU A 361 20.56 7.04 1.26
N THR A 362 19.70 7.61 0.44
CA THR A 362 19.80 7.50 -1.02
C THR A 362 20.35 8.76 -1.68
N GLY A 363 20.27 9.91 -1.03
CA GLY A 363 20.58 11.21 -1.63
C GLY A 363 19.59 11.62 -2.73
N ASN A 364 18.41 11.01 -2.75
CA ASN A 364 17.43 11.18 -3.82
C ASN A 364 16.71 12.52 -3.70
N GLU A 365 16.80 13.35 -4.75
CA GLU A 365 16.21 14.69 -4.78
C GLU A 365 14.68 14.68 -4.75
N ASN A 366 14.05 13.70 -5.40
CA ASN A 366 12.58 13.57 -5.35
C ASN A 366 12.10 13.21 -3.95
N ALA A 367 12.88 12.41 -3.20
CA ALA A 367 12.55 12.07 -1.81
C ALA A 367 12.63 13.30 -0.89
N ALA A 368 13.67 14.13 -1.04
CA ALA A 368 13.79 15.38 -0.30
C ALA A 368 12.67 16.37 -0.68
N TRP A 369 12.37 16.48 -1.98
CA TRP A 369 11.29 17.32 -2.46
C TRP A 369 9.91 16.85 -1.93
N TYR A 370 9.65 15.53 -1.99
CA TYR A 370 8.42 14.94 -1.44
C TYR A 370 8.27 15.26 0.04
N ARG A 371 9.35 15.07 0.83
CA ARG A 371 9.38 15.42 2.25
C ARG A 371 9.06 16.89 2.50
N ASN A 372 9.61 17.77 1.68
CA ASN A 372 9.51 19.20 1.90
C ASN A 372 8.16 19.82 1.48
N ASN A 373 7.46 19.18 0.55
CA ASN A 373 6.26 19.75 -0.05
C ASN A 373 4.96 19.04 0.34
N PHE A 374 5.04 17.80 0.84
CA PHE A 374 3.84 17.02 1.20
C PHE A 374 3.69 16.78 2.70
N PHE A 375 4.73 16.93 3.47
CA PHE A 375 4.67 16.68 4.91
C PHE A 375 4.90 17.96 5.69
N GLU A 376 4.05 18.18 6.69
CA GLU A 376 4.29 19.19 7.71
C GLU A 376 5.52 18.85 8.58
N GLU A 377 5.76 19.65 9.63
CA GLU A 377 6.74 19.28 10.66
C GLU A 377 6.37 17.91 11.24
N GLY A 378 7.38 17.05 11.45
CA GLY A 378 7.17 15.74 12.03
C GLY A 378 6.65 15.82 13.48
N ASP A 379 6.05 14.75 13.92
CA ASP A 379 5.49 14.62 15.28
C ASP A 379 6.00 13.39 16.04
N HIS A 380 6.84 12.58 15.42
CA HIS A 380 7.34 11.33 15.97
C HIS A 380 8.80 11.46 16.45
N ILE A 381 9.20 10.66 17.46
CA ILE A 381 10.59 10.67 17.98
C ILE A 381 11.62 10.34 16.89
N PHE A 382 11.25 9.57 15.88
CA PHE A 382 12.15 9.28 14.77
C PHE A 382 12.36 10.48 13.84
N ASP A 383 11.56 11.53 13.87
CA ASP A 383 11.90 12.81 13.22
C ASP A 383 13.07 13.51 13.92
N ILE A 384 13.30 13.21 15.19
CA ILE A 384 14.49 13.65 15.93
C ILE A 384 15.71 12.77 15.59
N ILE A 385 15.52 11.44 15.53
CA ILE A 385 16.59 10.46 15.28
C ILE A 385 17.02 10.51 13.80
N TRP A 386 16.06 10.56 12.87
CA TRP A 386 16.26 10.67 11.43
C TRP A 386 15.87 12.08 10.96
N PRO A 387 16.78 13.04 11.01
CA PRO A 387 16.44 14.45 10.79
C PRO A 387 16.06 14.72 9.34
N ARG A 388 15.36 15.83 9.14
CA ARG A 388 15.04 16.35 7.82
C ARG A 388 16.34 16.54 7.00
N PRO A 389 16.37 16.14 5.72
CA PRO A 389 17.53 16.37 4.86
C PRO A 389 17.79 17.87 4.71
N GLN A 390 19.08 18.25 4.63
CA GLN A 390 19.49 19.66 4.49
C GLN A 390 19.41 20.18 3.05
N PHE A 391 19.06 19.34 2.08
CA PHE A 391 18.85 19.72 0.69
C PHE A 391 17.35 19.72 0.36
N SER A 392 16.92 20.68 -0.47
CA SER A 392 15.50 20.87 -0.78
C SER A 392 14.95 19.84 -1.76
N GLY A 393 15.81 19.29 -2.62
CA GLY A 393 15.41 18.41 -3.71
C GLY A 393 14.68 19.12 -4.85
N SER A 394 14.26 18.35 -5.82
CA SER A 394 13.50 18.79 -6.99
C SER A 394 12.36 17.79 -7.29
N PRO A 395 11.22 18.25 -7.89
CA PRO A 395 10.15 17.36 -8.31
C PRO A 395 10.62 16.47 -9.48
N PRO A 396 9.93 15.33 -9.72
CA PRO A 396 10.13 14.57 -10.93
C PRO A 396 9.87 15.45 -12.18
N GLN A 397 10.64 15.23 -13.25
CA GLN A 397 10.49 15.99 -14.51
C GLN A 397 9.13 15.77 -15.17
N ASN A 398 8.60 14.54 -15.11
CA ASN A 398 7.28 14.21 -15.61
C ASN A 398 6.35 13.95 -14.44
N PRO A 399 5.23 14.69 -14.29
CA PRO A 399 4.27 14.44 -13.23
C PRO A 399 3.38 13.22 -13.48
N SER A 400 3.41 12.64 -14.69
CA SER A 400 2.65 11.44 -15.05
C SER A 400 3.56 10.22 -15.11
N ILE A 401 3.03 9.04 -14.75
CA ILE A 401 3.80 7.80 -14.67
C ILE A 401 2.99 6.57 -15.09
N HIS A 402 3.68 5.57 -15.63
CA HIS A 402 3.22 4.19 -15.74
C HIS A 402 4.14 3.29 -14.90
N PHE A 403 3.59 2.68 -13.85
CA PHE A 403 4.24 1.67 -13.03
C PHE A 403 4.23 0.34 -13.78
N ARG A 404 5.29 0.07 -14.53
CA ARG A 404 5.39 -1.03 -15.50
C ARG A 404 5.31 -2.43 -14.90
N THR A 405 5.63 -2.57 -13.62
CA THR A 405 5.52 -3.87 -12.93
C THR A 405 4.10 -4.16 -12.47
N LEU A 406 3.35 -3.11 -12.12
CA LEU A 406 1.98 -3.20 -11.64
C LEU A 406 0.96 -2.98 -12.76
N ASP A 407 1.38 -2.34 -13.85
CA ASP A 407 0.49 -1.77 -14.87
C ASP A 407 -0.54 -0.76 -14.29
N TRP A 408 -0.13 -0.02 -13.24
CA TRP A 408 -0.87 1.15 -12.76
C TRP A 408 -0.33 2.41 -13.43
N TRP A 409 -1.17 3.40 -13.59
CA TRP A 409 -0.79 4.64 -14.24
C TRP A 409 -1.46 5.84 -13.58
N VAL A 410 -0.76 6.98 -13.62
CA VAL A 410 -1.24 8.26 -13.11
C VAL A 410 -0.91 9.33 -14.16
N MET A 411 -1.89 10.13 -14.52
CA MET A 411 -1.83 11.22 -15.46
C MET A 411 -2.18 12.52 -14.75
N ARG A 412 -1.32 13.52 -14.83
CA ARG A 412 -1.52 14.84 -14.23
C ARG A 412 -0.64 15.90 -14.86
N SER A 413 -0.97 17.16 -14.64
CA SER A 413 -0.15 18.29 -15.08
C SER A 413 0.75 18.80 -13.96
N ASP A 414 0.36 18.58 -12.70
CA ASP A 414 1.00 19.13 -11.52
C ASP A 414 0.75 18.23 -10.31
N PHE A 415 1.61 18.32 -9.27
CA PHE A 415 1.47 17.53 -8.05
C PHE A 415 0.58 18.18 -6.98
N HIS A 416 0.46 19.50 -6.97
CA HIS A 416 -0.18 20.25 -5.88
C HIS A 416 -1.41 21.04 -6.30
N ASP A 417 -1.50 21.41 -7.57
CA ASP A 417 -2.57 22.27 -8.08
C ASP A 417 -3.90 21.50 -8.14
N SER A 418 -4.77 21.78 -7.17
CA SER A 418 -6.08 21.13 -7.08
C SER A 418 -7.08 21.59 -8.17
N ASP A 419 -6.78 22.68 -8.88
CA ASP A 419 -7.59 23.14 -10.01
C ASP A 419 -7.30 22.35 -11.30
N LYS A 420 -6.33 21.46 -11.27
CA LYS A 420 -6.02 20.54 -12.36
C LYS A 420 -6.51 19.12 -12.05
N VAL A 421 -7.00 18.47 -13.08
CA VAL A 421 -7.49 17.08 -12.96
C VAL A 421 -6.33 16.11 -12.80
N VAL A 422 -6.54 15.10 -11.97
CA VAL A 422 -5.71 13.89 -11.91
C VAL A 422 -6.56 12.71 -12.37
N VAL A 423 -6.04 11.97 -13.33
CA VAL A 423 -6.64 10.72 -13.82
C VAL A 423 -5.69 9.58 -13.48
N ALA A 424 -6.18 8.55 -12.87
CA ALA A 424 -5.36 7.39 -12.53
C ALA A 424 -6.15 6.10 -12.76
N GLY A 425 -5.44 5.02 -13.05
CA GLY A 425 -6.09 3.74 -13.25
C GLY A 425 -5.12 2.59 -13.24
N LYS A 426 -5.66 1.41 -13.50
CA LYS A 426 -4.89 0.17 -13.42
C LYS A 426 -5.32 -0.85 -14.47
N ALA A 427 -4.34 -1.59 -14.90
CA ALA A 427 -4.42 -2.90 -15.50
C ALA A 427 -3.66 -3.86 -14.56
N GLY A 428 -2.95 -4.84 -15.08
CA GLY A 428 -2.16 -5.76 -14.25
C GLY A 428 -2.90 -7.06 -13.94
N MET A 429 -2.62 -7.68 -12.82
CA MET A 429 -3.16 -9.01 -12.51
C MET A 429 -4.28 -8.98 -11.47
N ASN A 430 -5.19 -9.94 -11.56
CA ASN A 430 -6.23 -10.22 -10.56
C ASN A 430 -5.79 -11.30 -9.54
N ASP A 431 -4.52 -11.59 -9.44
CA ASP A 431 -4.00 -12.62 -8.52
C ASP A 431 -3.11 -11.99 -7.43
N ASP A 432 -3.70 -11.08 -6.66
CA ASP A 432 -3.11 -10.67 -5.39
C ASP A 432 -3.93 -11.26 -4.25
N PRO A 433 -3.41 -12.27 -3.55
CA PRO A 433 -4.16 -12.96 -2.50
C PRO A 433 -4.30 -12.14 -1.22
N HIS A 434 -3.59 -11.01 -1.10
CA HIS A 434 -3.55 -10.26 0.15
C HIS A 434 -4.54 -9.11 0.15
N HIS A 435 -4.45 -8.23 -0.84
CA HIS A 435 -5.21 -6.98 -0.86
C HIS A 435 -5.79 -6.62 -2.21
N GLY A 436 -5.67 -7.49 -3.23
CA GLY A 436 -6.10 -7.24 -4.60
C GLY A 436 -7.63 -7.19 -4.78
N HIS A 437 -8.08 -6.40 -5.74
CA HIS A 437 -9.47 -6.26 -6.18
C HIS A 437 -9.67 -6.75 -7.62
N LEU A 438 -10.91 -7.10 -7.98
CA LEU A 438 -11.27 -7.46 -9.35
C LEU A 438 -11.64 -6.20 -10.14
N ASP A 439 -10.64 -5.41 -10.50
CA ASP A 439 -10.82 -4.03 -10.97
C ASP A 439 -9.93 -3.65 -12.16
N ILE A 440 -9.50 -4.64 -12.94
CA ILE A 440 -8.64 -4.42 -14.10
C ILE A 440 -9.37 -3.58 -15.16
N GLY A 441 -8.73 -2.53 -15.67
CA GLY A 441 -9.31 -1.54 -16.56
C GLY A 441 -10.02 -0.39 -15.86
N HIS A 442 -10.02 -0.39 -14.52
CA HIS A 442 -10.57 0.68 -13.70
C HIS A 442 -9.78 1.98 -13.83
N PHE A 443 -10.48 3.12 -13.69
CA PHE A 443 -9.86 4.44 -13.54
C PHE A 443 -10.69 5.36 -12.64
N VAL A 444 -10.03 6.38 -12.10
CA VAL A 444 -10.62 7.41 -11.25
C VAL A 444 -10.32 8.80 -11.79
N ILE A 445 -11.15 9.76 -11.42
CA ILE A 445 -10.97 11.20 -11.72
C ILE A 445 -11.05 11.98 -10.42
N TYR A 446 -9.97 12.70 -10.13
CA TYR A 446 -9.83 13.53 -8.95
C TYR A 446 -9.62 14.99 -9.35
N TRP A 447 -10.38 15.90 -8.77
CA TRP A 447 -10.32 17.34 -9.05
C TRP A 447 -10.83 18.15 -7.85
N LYS A 448 -10.24 19.31 -7.59
CA LYS A 448 -10.64 20.21 -6.48
C LYS A 448 -10.73 19.49 -5.12
N ASN A 449 -9.76 18.62 -4.85
CA ASN A 449 -9.67 17.80 -3.62
C ASN A 449 -10.84 16.84 -3.41
N GLU A 450 -11.56 16.47 -4.48
CA GLU A 450 -12.66 15.51 -4.46
C GLU A 450 -12.51 14.48 -5.58
N TYR A 451 -12.94 13.26 -5.33
CA TYR A 451 -13.14 12.28 -6.41
C TYR A 451 -14.46 12.57 -7.11
N PHE A 452 -14.42 12.87 -8.39
CA PHE A 452 -15.60 12.94 -9.24
C PHE A 452 -16.02 11.56 -9.71
N ILE A 453 -15.08 10.75 -10.12
CA ILE A 453 -15.24 9.31 -10.34
C ILE A 453 -14.26 8.63 -9.39
N ARG A 454 -14.76 7.82 -8.45
CA ARG A 454 -13.99 7.26 -7.34
C ARG A 454 -13.78 5.76 -7.45
N ASP A 455 -12.79 5.27 -6.75
CA ASP A 455 -12.72 3.90 -6.24
C ASP A 455 -13.47 3.82 -4.91
N LEU A 456 -14.07 2.71 -4.58
CA LEU A 456 -14.71 2.53 -3.27
C LEU A 456 -13.67 2.32 -2.16
N GLY A 457 -12.46 1.88 -2.52
CA GLY A 457 -11.46 1.46 -1.57
C GLY A 457 -11.93 0.27 -0.74
N MET A 458 -11.48 0.19 0.49
CA MET A 458 -11.93 -0.85 1.44
C MET A 458 -12.90 -0.29 2.47
N ASN A 459 -13.83 -1.12 2.94
CA ASN A 459 -14.75 -0.77 4.02
C ASN A 459 -14.30 -1.31 5.40
N GLY A 460 -13.38 -2.23 5.46
CA GLY A 460 -12.85 -2.89 6.67
C GLY A 460 -12.71 -4.38 6.47
N TYR A 461 -12.24 -5.06 7.49
CA TYR A 461 -12.02 -6.50 7.46
C TYR A 461 -12.93 -7.22 8.43
N ASP A 462 -13.46 -8.36 7.98
CA ASP A 462 -14.01 -9.39 8.85
C ASP A 462 -13.25 -10.71 8.62
N GLU A 463 -13.70 -11.72 9.28
CA GLU A 463 -13.10 -13.05 9.18
C GLU A 463 -13.21 -13.71 7.80
N LYS A 464 -14.11 -13.23 6.92
CA LYS A 464 -14.33 -13.77 5.58
C LYS A 464 -13.59 -13.01 4.50
N TYR A 465 -13.11 -11.81 4.81
CA TYR A 465 -12.50 -10.93 3.81
C TYR A 465 -11.23 -11.53 3.20
N PHE A 466 -10.49 -12.35 3.94
CA PHE A 466 -9.30 -13.05 3.45
C PHE A 466 -9.56 -14.52 3.09
N ASP A 467 -10.78 -14.84 2.71
CA ASP A 467 -11.21 -16.18 2.39
C ASP A 467 -11.84 -16.24 0.96
N GLU A 468 -12.39 -17.39 0.56
CA GLU A 468 -12.99 -17.61 -0.75
C GLU A 468 -14.16 -16.65 -1.06
N LEU A 469 -14.73 -16.04 -0.03
CA LEU A 469 -15.87 -15.12 -0.11
C LEU A 469 -15.46 -13.65 -0.28
N ARG A 470 -14.14 -13.35 -0.31
CA ARG A 470 -13.62 -11.99 -0.49
C ARG A 470 -14.31 -11.21 -1.60
N PHE A 471 -14.50 -11.87 -2.74
CA PHE A 471 -15.06 -11.22 -3.93
C PHE A 471 -16.60 -11.22 -3.97
N GLU A 472 -17.27 -11.59 -2.88
CA GLU A 472 -18.66 -11.28 -2.65
C GLU A 472 -18.88 -9.87 -2.10
N TYR A 473 -17.79 -9.21 -1.62
CA TYR A 473 -17.84 -7.83 -1.18
C TYR A 473 -17.77 -6.90 -2.41
N PRO A 474 -18.73 -5.96 -2.56
CA PRO A 474 -18.73 -5.02 -3.69
C PRO A 474 -17.43 -4.25 -3.81
N GLU A 475 -16.85 -3.85 -2.68
CA GLU A 475 -15.59 -3.09 -2.63
C GLU A 475 -14.40 -3.87 -3.20
N ALA A 476 -14.41 -5.18 -3.18
CA ALA A 476 -13.35 -6.02 -3.75
C ALA A 476 -13.70 -6.64 -5.11
N ASN A 477 -14.97 -6.51 -5.55
CA ASN A 477 -15.47 -7.07 -6.80
C ASN A 477 -15.60 -5.99 -7.88
N SER A 478 -15.63 -6.38 -9.14
CA SER A 478 -15.82 -5.49 -10.28
C SER A 478 -17.11 -4.64 -10.20
N GLU A 479 -18.08 -5.08 -9.43
CA GLU A 479 -19.31 -4.31 -9.19
C GLU A 479 -19.03 -2.96 -8.49
N GLY A 480 -18.01 -2.87 -7.65
CA GLY A 480 -17.62 -1.66 -6.95
C GLY A 480 -16.60 -0.80 -7.68
N HIS A 481 -16.28 -1.10 -8.94
CA HIS A 481 -15.23 -0.41 -9.69
C HIS A 481 -15.71 0.17 -11.03
N ASN A 482 -14.97 1.15 -11.57
CA ASN A 482 -15.30 1.82 -12.84
C ASN A 482 -14.78 0.98 -14.03
N THR A 483 -15.39 -0.17 -14.23
CA THR A 483 -15.03 -1.17 -15.23
C THR A 483 -16.25 -1.54 -16.09
N ILE A 484 -16.25 -2.66 -16.79
CA ILE A 484 -17.42 -3.14 -17.52
C ILE A 484 -18.02 -4.37 -16.84
N ILE A 485 -19.34 -4.51 -16.92
CA ILE A 485 -20.06 -5.73 -16.58
C ILE A 485 -20.68 -6.26 -17.89
N VAL A 486 -20.56 -7.56 -18.15
CA VAL A 486 -21.03 -8.17 -19.40
C VAL A 486 -22.04 -9.26 -19.09
N ASN A 487 -23.32 -9.03 -19.42
CA ASN A 487 -24.44 -9.92 -19.08
C ASN A 487 -24.54 -10.22 -17.58
N GLY A 488 -24.24 -9.25 -16.72
CA GLY A 488 -24.22 -9.40 -15.25
C GLY A 488 -23.03 -10.18 -14.72
N GLU A 489 -22.05 -10.55 -15.54
CA GLU A 489 -20.84 -11.25 -15.11
C GLU A 489 -19.68 -10.28 -14.86
N THR A 490 -18.98 -10.47 -13.75
CA THR A 490 -17.82 -9.70 -13.31
C THR A 490 -16.50 -10.32 -13.77
N GLN A 491 -15.40 -9.70 -13.40
CA GLN A 491 -14.07 -10.28 -13.61
C GLN A 491 -13.90 -11.57 -12.82
N ILE A 492 -13.02 -12.43 -13.29
CA ILE A 492 -12.67 -13.67 -12.61
C ILE A 492 -11.51 -13.42 -11.66
N SER A 493 -11.62 -13.98 -10.45
CA SER A 493 -10.47 -14.10 -9.59
C SER A 493 -9.52 -15.16 -10.15
N ALA A 494 -8.24 -14.92 -10.09
CA ALA A 494 -7.28 -16.00 -10.16
C ALA A 494 -7.54 -16.87 -8.93
N LYS A 495 -7.71 -18.14 -9.08
CA LYS A 495 -8.19 -19.08 -8.05
C LYS A 495 -7.29 -19.21 -6.81
N HIS A 496 -6.36 -18.31 -6.54
CA HIS A 496 -5.25 -18.71 -5.70
C HIS A 496 -4.73 -17.62 -4.79
N TYR A 497 -5.17 -17.67 -3.62
CA TYR A 497 -4.45 -17.23 -2.42
C TYR A 497 -3.19 -18.09 -2.16
N LYS A 498 -2.57 -18.67 -3.21
CA LYS A 498 -1.42 -19.58 -3.09
C LYS A 498 -0.32 -19.20 -4.08
N GLN A 499 0.89 -19.22 -3.62
CA GLN A 499 2.06 -19.16 -4.48
C GLN A 499 2.16 -20.43 -5.35
N PRO A 500 2.60 -20.32 -6.61
CA PRO A 500 2.97 -19.10 -7.33
C PRO A 500 1.76 -18.32 -7.84
N TYR A 501 1.92 -17.01 -8.06
CA TYR A 501 0.90 -16.16 -8.62
C TYR A 501 0.54 -16.55 -10.06
N ASP A 502 -0.74 -16.48 -10.41
CA ASP A 502 -1.21 -16.71 -11.77
C ASP A 502 -1.33 -15.41 -12.56
N PHE A 503 -0.25 -15.03 -13.21
CA PHE A 503 -0.22 -13.82 -14.07
C PHE A 503 -1.03 -13.95 -15.37
N SER A 504 -1.69 -15.08 -15.63
CA SER A 504 -2.54 -15.27 -16.82
C SER A 504 -3.93 -14.62 -16.68
N VAL A 505 -4.35 -14.31 -15.44
CA VAL A 505 -5.62 -13.66 -15.13
C VAL A 505 -5.38 -12.19 -14.84
N GLY A 506 -5.91 -11.32 -15.69
CA GLY A 506 -5.73 -9.88 -15.54
C GLY A 506 -5.62 -9.16 -16.88
N GLY A 507 -4.96 -8.03 -16.86
CA GLY A 507 -4.75 -7.17 -18.03
C GLY A 507 -3.32 -6.66 -18.10
N LYS A 508 -3.09 -5.75 -19.02
CA LYS A 508 -1.82 -5.06 -19.18
C LYS A 508 -2.00 -3.68 -19.82
N VAL A 509 -1.08 -2.79 -19.57
CA VAL A 509 -0.90 -1.56 -20.35
C VAL A 509 -0.15 -1.94 -21.64
N ILE A 510 -0.76 -1.63 -22.79
CA ILE A 510 -0.16 -1.85 -24.12
C ILE A 510 0.71 -0.67 -24.50
N GLU A 511 0.22 0.54 -24.21
CA GLU A 511 0.88 1.79 -24.56
C GLU A 511 0.65 2.82 -23.46
N PHE A 512 1.67 3.58 -23.15
CA PHE A 512 1.60 4.77 -22.30
C PHE A 512 2.50 5.84 -22.89
N SER A 513 1.94 7.03 -23.09
CA SER A 513 2.71 8.20 -23.52
C SER A 513 2.32 9.44 -22.73
N SER A 514 3.28 10.31 -22.50
CA SER A 514 3.08 11.57 -21.78
C SER A 514 3.85 12.69 -22.43
N THR A 515 3.16 13.78 -22.69
CA THR A 515 3.68 15.03 -23.23
C THR A 515 3.28 16.20 -22.33
N PRO A 516 3.79 17.42 -22.52
CA PRO A 516 3.32 18.59 -21.78
C PRO A 516 1.82 18.85 -21.91
N ASP A 517 1.25 18.55 -23.07
CA ASP A 517 -0.14 18.90 -23.39
C ASP A 517 -1.11 17.72 -23.23
N ARG A 518 -0.60 16.47 -23.26
CA ARG A 518 -1.46 15.30 -23.39
C ARG A 518 -0.79 14.05 -22.84
N ASP A 519 -1.57 13.24 -22.11
CA ASP A 519 -1.22 11.88 -21.76
C ASP A 519 -2.19 10.89 -22.41
N TYR A 520 -1.70 9.67 -22.65
CA TYR A 520 -2.49 8.61 -23.25
C TYR A 520 -2.07 7.25 -22.70
N VAL A 521 -3.06 6.40 -22.44
CA VAL A 521 -2.86 4.98 -22.10
C VAL A 521 -3.82 4.11 -22.91
N LEU A 522 -3.32 2.96 -23.37
CA LEU A 522 -4.12 1.87 -23.94
C LEU A 522 -3.93 0.63 -23.08
N MET A 523 -5.02 0.07 -22.58
CA MET A 523 -5.06 -1.14 -21.76
C MET A 523 -5.73 -2.30 -22.48
N ASP A 524 -5.31 -3.51 -22.12
CA ASP A 524 -5.93 -4.77 -22.51
C ASP A 524 -6.38 -5.55 -21.27
N PRO A 525 -7.59 -5.36 -20.79
CA PRO A 525 -8.15 -6.08 -19.66
C PRO A 525 -8.82 -7.43 -20.02
N THR A 526 -8.70 -7.89 -21.24
CA THR A 526 -9.46 -9.03 -21.79
C THR A 526 -9.37 -10.30 -20.93
N ASN A 527 -8.18 -10.63 -20.44
CA ASN A 527 -7.97 -11.88 -19.67
C ASN A 527 -8.48 -11.81 -18.22
N ALA A 528 -8.97 -10.66 -17.78
CA ALA A 528 -9.67 -10.54 -16.51
C ALA A 528 -11.11 -11.09 -16.57
N TYR A 529 -11.65 -11.34 -17.75
CA TYR A 529 -13.04 -11.79 -17.96
C TYR A 529 -13.14 -13.24 -18.40
N PRO A 530 -14.29 -13.90 -18.12
CA PRO A 530 -14.54 -15.24 -18.64
C PRO A 530 -14.49 -15.28 -20.16
N LYS A 531 -13.71 -16.16 -20.74
CA LYS A 531 -13.57 -16.32 -22.20
C LYS A 531 -14.89 -16.63 -22.94
N LYS A 532 -15.87 -17.17 -22.23
CA LYS A 532 -17.22 -17.43 -22.76
C LYS A 532 -18.04 -16.16 -22.97
N GLN A 533 -17.68 -15.04 -22.31
CA GLN A 533 -18.41 -13.76 -22.38
C GLN A 533 -17.73 -12.76 -23.31
N LEU A 534 -16.41 -12.66 -23.25
CA LEU A 534 -15.64 -11.62 -23.87
C LEU A 534 -14.51 -12.20 -24.74
N LYS A 535 -14.45 -11.76 -26.01
CA LYS A 535 -13.33 -12.06 -26.91
C LYS A 535 -12.19 -11.07 -26.68
N THR A 536 -12.52 -9.80 -26.67
CA THR A 536 -11.57 -8.72 -26.41
C THR A 536 -12.26 -7.52 -25.78
N TRP A 537 -11.54 -6.88 -24.88
CA TRP A 537 -11.83 -5.53 -24.41
C TRP A 537 -10.54 -4.72 -24.42
N ARG A 538 -10.61 -3.54 -24.99
CA ARG A 538 -9.54 -2.54 -24.97
C ARG A 538 -10.13 -1.26 -24.42
N ARG A 539 -9.42 -0.65 -23.47
CA ARG A 539 -9.76 0.67 -22.96
C ARG A 539 -8.60 1.62 -23.20
N SER A 540 -8.85 2.69 -23.90
CA SER A 540 -7.95 3.83 -23.97
C SER A 540 -8.43 4.91 -23.00
N VAL A 541 -7.50 5.62 -22.38
CA VAL A 541 -7.78 6.86 -21.66
C VAL A 541 -6.83 7.93 -22.16
N LEU A 542 -7.37 9.02 -22.62
CA LEU A 542 -6.65 10.21 -23.07
C LEU A 542 -6.94 11.32 -22.07
N PHE A 543 -5.91 11.96 -21.60
CA PHE A 543 -6.00 13.14 -20.75
C PHE A 543 -5.42 14.35 -21.49
N GLN A 544 -6.29 15.19 -22.00
CA GLN A 544 -5.90 16.50 -22.56
C GLN A 544 -5.73 17.45 -21.38
N LYS A 545 -4.48 17.74 -21.09
CA LYS A 545 -4.12 18.57 -19.94
C LYS A 545 -4.63 19.99 -20.09
N PRO A 546 -5.09 20.63 -19.00
CA PRO A 546 -5.08 20.09 -17.62
C PRO A 546 -6.42 19.52 -17.14
N LEU A 547 -7.49 19.46 -17.97
CA LEU A 547 -8.85 19.28 -17.45
C LEU A 547 -9.69 18.20 -18.16
N ILE A 548 -9.41 17.83 -19.43
CA ILE A 548 -10.32 17.03 -20.23
C ILE A 548 -9.88 15.57 -20.25
N THR A 549 -10.78 14.68 -19.89
CA THR A 549 -10.56 13.23 -19.97
C THR A 549 -11.49 12.60 -21.01
N LEU A 550 -10.94 11.76 -21.87
CA LEU A 550 -11.69 10.97 -22.85
C LEU A 550 -11.30 9.50 -22.70
N SER A 551 -12.23 8.65 -22.25
CA SER A 551 -12.05 7.20 -22.35
C SER A 551 -12.70 6.65 -23.63
N LEU A 552 -12.14 5.58 -24.19
CA LEU A 552 -12.71 4.85 -25.31
C LEU A 552 -12.63 3.36 -25.04
N ASP A 553 -13.78 2.71 -24.97
CA ASP A 553 -13.94 1.27 -24.85
C ASP A 553 -14.21 0.63 -26.21
N GLU A 554 -13.39 -0.35 -26.59
CA GLU A 554 -13.59 -1.25 -27.72
C GLU A 554 -13.86 -2.65 -27.16
N ILE A 555 -15.09 -3.14 -27.38
CA ILE A 555 -15.58 -4.35 -26.72
C ILE A 555 -16.07 -5.32 -27.78
N HIS A 556 -15.54 -6.56 -27.76
CA HIS A 556 -16.00 -7.65 -28.64
C HIS A 556 -16.47 -8.80 -27.71
N ALA A 557 -17.77 -8.94 -27.61
CA ALA A 557 -18.39 -10.04 -26.86
C ALA A 557 -18.41 -11.33 -27.73
N THR A 558 -18.62 -12.47 -27.10
CA THR A 558 -18.74 -13.76 -27.82
C THR A 558 -20.09 -13.96 -28.48
N SER A 559 -21.11 -13.28 -27.98
CA SER A 559 -22.49 -13.27 -28.48
C SER A 559 -23.11 -11.88 -28.33
N SER A 560 -24.37 -11.71 -28.68
CA SER A 560 -25.14 -10.52 -28.25
C SER A 560 -25.12 -10.38 -26.76
N ALA A 561 -24.77 -9.21 -26.24
CA ALA A 561 -24.55 -8.96 -24.84
C ALA A 561 -25.09 -7.60 -24.40
N LEU A 562 -25.58 -7.54 -23.18
CA LEU A 562 -25.72 -6.29 -22.42
C LEU A 562 -24.34 -5.94 -21.87
N ILE A 563 -23.87 -4.75 -22.20
CA ILE A 563 -22.61 -4.20 -21.72
C ILE A 563 -22.95 -3.00 -20.85
N GLU A 564 -22.54 -3.05 -19.61
CA GLU A 564 -22.72 -2.00 -18.61
C GLU A 564 -21.36 -1.37 -18.36
N VAL A 565 -21.13 -0.14 -18.80
CA VAL A 565 -19.93 0.61 -18.45
C VAL A 565 -20.24 1.37 -17.18
N ARG A 566 -19.66 0.92 -16.08
CA ARG A 566 -19.99 1.34 -14.73
C ARG A 566 -19.15 2.51 -14.24
N PHE A 567 -19.79 3.42 -13.52
CA PHE A 567 -19.16 4.57 -12.88
C PHE A 567 -19.66 4.78 -11.45
N HIS A 568 -18.74 5.01 -10.53
CA HIS A 568 -19.02 5.33 -9.13
C HIS A 568 -18.72 6.81 -8.87
N PRO A 569 -19.74 7.68 -8.83
CA PRO A 569 -19.54 9.07 -8.44
C PRO A 569 -19.06 9.18 -7.00
N GLY A 570 -18.08 10.05 -6.76
CA GLY A 570 -17.64 10.45 -5.42
C GLY A 570 -18.35 11.70 -4.91
N VAL A 571 -19.18 12.31 -5.76
CA VAL A 571 -19.95 13.53 -5.55
C VAL A 571 -21.42 13.28 -5.88
N ASP A 572 -22.31 14.24 -5.56
CA ASP A 572 -23.71 14.16 -5.98
C ASP A 572 -23.82 14.18 -7.51
N PHE A 573 -24.81 13.50 -8.07
CA PHE A 573 -24.98 13.40 -9.50
C PHE A 573 -26.43 13.39 -9.96
N GLN A 574 -26.65 13.88 -11.15
CA GLN A 574 -27.94 13.92 -11.84
C GLN A 574 -27.79 13.29 -13.24
N ILE A 575 -28.66 12.36 -13.56
CA ILE A 575 -28.73 11.72 -14.87
C ILE A 575 -29.72 12.49 -15.74
N GLU A 576 -29.28 12.88 -16.91
CA GLU A 576 -30.07 13.39 -18.00
C GLU A 576 -30.20 12.35 -19.13
N ASP A 577 -30.96 12.62 -20.16
CA ASP A 577 -31.22 11.64 -21.23
C ASP A 577 -29.93 11.10 -21.88
N ASP A 578 -28.93 11.94 -22.08
CA ASP A 578 -27.71 11.59 -22.81
C ASP A 578 -26.38 11.97 -22.10
N HIS A 579 -26.46 12.41 -20.84
CA HIS A 579 -25.28 12.76 -20.07
C HIS A 579 -25.53 12.69 -18.55
N VAL A 580 -24.46 12.80 -17.76
CA VAL A 580 -24.52 12.83 -16.29
C VAL A 580 -23.82 14.08 -15.79
N LEU A 581 -24.49 14.85 -14.94
CA LEU A 581 -23.94 15.99 -14.23
C LEU A 581 -23.38 15.53 -12.90
N LEU A 582 -22.15 15.91 -12.59
CA LEU A 582 -21.44 15.60 -11.36
C LEU A 582 -21.22 16.89 -10.56
N HIS A 583 -21.77 16.95 -9.35
CA HIS A 583 -21.82 18.16 -8.55
C HIS A 583 -20.91 18.04 -7.31
N GLY A 584 -19.65 18.49 -7.44
CA GLY A 584 -18.73 18.62 -6.31
C GLY A 584 -19.05 19.86 -5.47
N LYS A 585 -18.39 19.99 -4.33
CA LYS A 585 -18.56 21.13 -3.42
C LYS A 585 -18.15 22.46 -4.05
N THR A 586 -17.10 22.43 -4.88
CA THR A 586 -16.47 23.63 -5.42
C THR A 586 -16.35 23.62 -6.96
N GLY A 587 -16.86 22.58 -7.62
CA GLY A 587 -16.81 22.46 -9.07
C GLY A 587 -17.84 21.49 -9.59
N LYS A 588 -18.09 21.55 -10.90
CA LYS A 588 -19.01 20.65 -11.60
C LYS A 588 -18.28 20.00 -12.76
N MET A 589 -18.59 18.75 -13.04
CA MET A 589 -18.16 18.04 -14.25
C MET A 589 -19.37 17.46 -14.95
N VAL A 590 -19.22 17.24 -16.24
CA VAL A 590 -20.16 16.45 -17.03
C VAL A 590 -19.48 15.20 -17.55
N LEU A 591 -20.20 14.06 -17.52
CA LEU A 591 -19.82 12.84 -18.20
C LEU A 591 -20.79 12.62 -19.38
N ILE A 592 -20.25 12.55 -20.59
CA ILE A 592 -21.02 12.46 -21.83
C ILE A 592 -20.63 11.19 -22.57
N PRO A 593 -21.51 10.19 -22.70
CA PRO A 593 -21.31 9.06 -23.60
C PRO A 593 -21.34 9.52 -25.05
N ILE A 594 -20.42 9.03 -25.89
CA ILE A 594 -20.34 9.30 -27.32
C ILE A 594 -20.21 7.95 -28.01
N THR A 595 -21.27 7.51 -28.67
CA THR A 595 -21.36 6.22 -29.37
C THR A 595 -22.34 6.26 -30.54
N GLN A 596 -22.16 5.35 -31.49
CA GLN A 596 -23.12 5.10 -32.56
C GLN A 596 -24.20 4.07 -32.16
N HIS A 597 -24.03 3.43 -31.01
CA HIS A 597 -24.99 2.45 -30.52
C HIS A 597 -26.11 3.16 -29.74
N ARG A 598 -27.27 2.52 -29.66
CA ARG A 598 -28.30 2.92 -28.72
C ARG A 598 -27.78 2.63 -27.32
N PHE A 599 -27.92 3.60 -26.42
CA PHE A 599 -27.58 3.46 -25.03
C PHE A 599 -28.66 4.04 -24.13
N GLN A 600 -28.61 3.67 -22.85
CA GLN A 600 -29.35 4.34 -21.78
C GLN A 600 -28.42 4.53 -20.59
N ILE A 601 -28.67 5.55 -19.79
CA ILE A 601 -27.95 5.77 -18.54
C ILE A 601 -28.88 5.35 -17.41
N LYS A 602 -28.44 4.41 -16.58
CA LYS A 602 -29.25 3.84 -15.52
C LYS A 602 -28.58 4.03 -14.18
N ARG A 603 -29.31 4.63 -13.23
CA ARG A 603 -28.87 4.71 -11.83
C ARG A 603 -29.27 3.45 -11.10
N ASP A 604 -28.35 2.95 -10.28
CA ASP A 604 -28.62 1.86 -9.34
C ASP A 604 -27.76 2.05 -8.08
N LYS A 605 -27.86 1.11 -7.16
CA LYS A 605 -27.10 1.14 -5.90
C LYS A 605 -26.86 -0.28 -5.40
N HIS A 606 -25.71 -0.47 -4.75
CA HIS A 606 -25.47 -1.66 -3.96
C HIS A 606 -25.27 -1.34 -2.49
N ALA A 607 -25.51 -2.33 -1.66
CA ALA A 607 -25.29 -2.24 -0.23
C ALA A 607 -23.80 -2.42 0.05
N SER A 608 -23.20 -1.49 0.79
CA SER A 608 -21.89 -1.79 1.37
C SER A 608 -22.05 -2.94 2.34
N GLN A 609 -21.15 -3.89 2.31
CA GLN A 609 -21.15 -4.91 3.33
C GLN A 609 -20.65 -4.35 4.66
N MET A 610 -21.37 -4.67 5.73
CA MET A 610 -20.93 -4.37 7.07
C MET A 610 -19.99 -5.47 7.50
N VAL A 611 -18.71 -5.13 7.56
CA VAL A 611 -17.66 -6.07 7.94
C VAL A 611 -17.58 -6.22 9.46
N ASN A 612 -18.10 -5.24 10.21
CA ASN A 612 -18.18 -5.30 11.67
C ASN A 612 -19.32 -4.44 12.24
N ALA A 613 -19.64 -4.65 13.51
CA ALA A 613 -20.74 -3.97 14.18
C ALA A 613 -20.55 -2.44 14.32
N THR A 614 -19.33 -1.94 14.18
CA THR A 614 -19.01 -0.51 14.27
C THR A 614 -19.18 0.23 12.95
N GLN A 615 -19.26 -0.50 11.83
CA GLN A 615 -19.44 0.09 10.51
C GLN A 615 -20.91 0.38 10.23
N LYS A 616 -21.16 1.58 9.71
CA LYS A 616 -22.51 1.95 9.30
C LYS A 616 -22.81 1.36 7.93
N PHE A 617 -23.90 0.61 7.84
CA PHE A 617 -24.51 0.26 6.58
C PHE A 617 -24.75 1.52 5.74
N ARG A 618 -24.36 1.48 4.47
CA ARG A 618 -24.63 2.55 3.50
C ARG A 618 -25.02 1.96 2.15
N TRP A 619 -25.87 2.68 1.45
CA TRP A 619 -26.08 2.47 0.04
C TRP A 619 -25.00 3.23 -0.74
N ILE A 620 -24.46 2.57 -1.75
CA ILE A 620 -23.46 3.12 -2.67
C ILE A 620 -24.15 3.28 -4.01
N ASP A 621 -24.41 4.53 -4.38
CA ASP A 621 -24.99 4.85 -5.67
C ASP A 621 -23.93 4.73 -6.77
N TYR A 622 -24.34 4.22 -7.93
CA TYR A 622 -23.58 4.18 -9.17
C TYR A 622 -24.49 4.42 -10.36
N PHE A 623 -23.92 4.58 -11.54
CA PHE A 623 -24.65 4.53 -12.80
C PHE A 623 -23.90 3.72 -13.83
N ASP A 624 -24.67 3.13 -14.72
CA ASP A 624 -24.19 2.38 -15.87
C ASP A 624 -24.57 3.10 -17.16
N VAL A 625 -23.65 3.15 -18.11
CA VAL A 625 -23.96 3.41 -19.51
C VAL A 625 -24.20 2.05 -20.16
N GLU A 626 -25.48 1.67 -20.30
CA GLU A 626 -25.90 0.38 -20.83
C GLU A 626 -25.97 0.40 -22.35
N ILE A 627 -25.33 -0.57 -23.00
CA ILE A 627 -25.32 -0.74 -24.45
C ILE A 627 -25.72 -2.18 -24.80
N GLN A 628 -26.75 -2.35 -25.61
CA GLN A 628 -27.10 -3.66 -26.15
C GLN A 628 -26.30 -3.92 -27.44
N SER A 629 -25.29 -4.78 -27.32
CA SER A 629 -24.50 -5.22 -28.47
C SER A 629 -25.27 -6.27 -29.30
N THR A 630 -25.75 -5.90 -30.50
CA THR A 630 -26.42 -6.83 -31.40
C THR A 630 -25.48 -7.55 -32.35
N ASN A 631 -24.31 -6.96 -32.63
CA ASN A 631 -23.32 -7.45 -33.60
C ASN A 631 -22.02 -7.93 -32.92
N GLN A 632 -22.06 -8.26 -31.64
CA GLN A 632 -20.88 -8.64 -30.84
C GLN A 632 -19.83 -7.53 -30.64
N GLU A 633 -19.96 -6.39 -31.29
CA GLU A 633 -19.04 -5.25 -31.18
C GLU A 633 -19.76 -4.06 -30.56
N ALA A 634 -19.08 -3.35 -29.66
CA ALA A 634 -19.49 -2.07 -29.14
C ALA A 634 -18.29 -1.13 -28.99
N HIS A 635 -18.50 0.13 -29.40
CA HIS A 635 -17.54 1.20 -29.17
C HIS A 635 -18.25 2.33 -28.45
N VAL A 636 -17.72 2.74 -27.31
CA VAL A 636 -18.23 3.88 -26.55
C VAL A 636 -17.09 4.69 -25.99
N ALA A 637 -17.16 5.98 -26.25
CA ALA A 637 -16.28 6.94 -25.59
C ALA A 637 -17.06 7.67 -24.50
N HIS A 638 -16.36 8.08 -23.46
CA HIS A 638 -16.90 8.92 -22.39
C HIS A 638 -16.03 10.16 -22.28
N LEU A 639 -16.61 11.31 -22.58
CA LEU A 639 -15.97 12.61 -22.40
C LEU A 639 -16.32 13.13 -21.02
N ILE A 640 -15.31 13.46 -20.22
CA ILE A 640 -15.48 13.92 -18.85
C ILE A 640 -14.64 15.18 -18.66
N LEU A 641 -15.29 16.28 -18.33
CA LEU A 641 -14.63 17.57 -18.18
C LEU A 641 -15.43 18.51 -17.26
N PRO A 642 -14.78 19.53 -16.69
CA PRO A 642 -15.47 20.60 -16.00
C PRO A 642 -16.36 21.40 -16.94
N PHE A 643 -17.43 22.00 -16.41
CA PHE A 643 -18.23 23.00 -17.10
C PHE A 643 -18.72 24.08 -16.11
N ASP A 644 -18.87 25.30 -16.57
CA ASP A 644 -19.24 26.43 -15.72
C ASP A 644 -20.72 26.77 -15.82
N ASP A 645 -21.29 26.80 -17.04
CA ASP A 645 -22.68 27.16 -17.25
C ASP A 645 -23.43 26.26 -18.26
N HIS A 646 -24.75 26.41 -18.31
CA HIS A 646 -25.63 25.63 -19.18
C HIS A 646 -25.42 25.91 -20.68
N GLN A 647 -25.05 27.11 -21.07
CA GLN A 647 -24.88 27.46 -22.47
C GLN A 647 -23.65 26.79 -23.07
N GLU A 648 -22.58 26.76 -22.29
CA GLU A 648 -21.36 26.00 -22.64
C GLU A 648 -21.66 24.51 -22.78
N LEU A 649 -22.39 23.93 -21.83
CA LEU A 649 -22.81 22.53 -21.84
C LEU A 649 -23.67 22.21 -23.08
N GLU A 650 -24.67 23.04 -23.38
CA GLU A 650 -25.51 22.86 -24.58
C GLU A 650 -24.68 22.89 -25.88
N HIS A 651 -23.73 23.80 -25.98
CA HIS A 651 -22.83 23.88 -27.15
C HIS A 651 -21.94 22.64 -27.26
N LEU A 652 -21.38 22.16 -26.14
CA LEU A 652 -20.59 20.95 -26.06
C LEU A 652 -21.43 19.73 -26.49
N LEU A 653 -22.63 19.56 -25.95
CA LEU A 653 -23.55 18.48 -26.31
C LEU A 653 -23.96 18.49 -27.80
N ALA A 654 -24.15 19.66 -28.38
CA ALA A 654 -24.50 19.80 -29.80
C ALA A 654 -23.33 19.53 -30.75
N SER A 655 -22.08 19.74 -30.31
CA SER A 655 -20.88 19.62 -31.13
C SER A 655 -20.22 18.24 -31.13
N LYS A 656 -20.59 17.37 -30.16
CA LYS A 656 -19.96 16.04 -30.01
C LYS A 656 -20.26 15.10 -31.16
N THR A 657 -19.25 14.47 -31.72
CA THR A 657 -19.42 13.46 -32.78
C THR A 657 -18.48 12.27 -32.61
N ILE A 658 -18.91 11.12 -33.12
CA ILE A 658 -18.06 9.95 -33.34
C ILE A 658 -18.31 9.43 -34.75
N GLU A 659 -17.28 9.33 -35.56
CA GLU A 659 -17.38 8.91 -36.95
C GLU A 659 -16.43 7.76 -37.26
N THR A 660 -16.93 6.76 -37.97
CA THR A 660 -16.09 5.71 -38.54
C THR A 660 -15.53 6.17 -39.88
N LEU A 661 -14.22 6.29 -39.96
CA LEU A 661 -13.50 6.68 -41.16
C LEU A 661 -13.16 5.48 -42.05
N LYS A 662 -12.66 5.75 -43.26
CA LYS A 662 -12.18 4.70 -44.18
C LYS A 662 -11.12 3.82 -43.50
N GLY A 663 -11.26 2.50 -43.60
CA GLY A 663 -10.38 1.55 -42.94
C GLY A 663 -10.80 1.18 -41.53
N GLY A 664 -11.95 1.68 -41.07
CA GLY A 664 -12.49 1.39 -39.73
C GLY A 664 -11.84 2.23 -38.61
N HIS A 665 -11.07 3.28 -38.94
CA HIS A 665 -10.54 4.24 -37.96
C HIS A 665 -11.68 5.04 -37.34
N LEU A 666 -11.50 5.56 -36.14
CA LEU A 666 -12.47 6.41 -35.46
C LEU A 666 -11.97 7.86 -35.39
N ARG A 667 -12.91 8.79 -35.54
CA ARG A 667 -12.71 10.21 -35.23
C ARG A 667 -13.73 10.62 -34.19
N ILE A 668 -13.24 11.19 -33.09
CA ILE A 668 -14.07 11.78 -32.03
C ILE A 668 -13.78 13.27 -32.03
N SER A 669 -14.80 14.10 -32.08
CA SER A 669 -14.66 15.55 -32.03
C SER A 669 -15.74 16.19 -31.15
N PHE A 670 -15.40 17.33 -30.54
CA PHE A 670 -16.29 18.19 -29.78
C PHE A 670 -15.69 19.59 -29.66
N SER A 671 -16.51 20.57 -29.34
CA SER A 671 -16.07 21.94 -29.09
C SER A 671 -16.26 22.31 -27.62
N CYS A 672 -15.22 22.85 -26.99
CA CYS A 672 -15.23 23.33 -25.62
C CYS A 672 -14.44 24.64 -25.55
N ASP A 673 -14.91 25.64 -24.84
CA ASP A 673 -14.31 26.97 -24.74
C ASP A 673 -13.99 27.64 -26.09
N GLY A 674 -14.85 27.43 -27.10
CA GLY A 674 -14.63 27.94 -28.42
C GLY A 674 -13.54 27.25 -29.23
N GLN A 675 -12.92 26.21 -28.69
CA GLN A 675 -11.89 25.38 -29.35
C GLN A 675 -12.47 24.06 -29.82
N LEU A 676 -12.17 23.68 -31.06
CA LEU A 676 -12.48 22.34 -31.58
C LEU A 676 -11.38 21.35 -31.17
N TYR A 677 -11.77 20.28 -30.53
CA TYR A 677 -10.91 19.12 -30.24
C TYR A 677 -11.27 18.00 -31.23
N GLU A 678 -10.27 17.42 -31.85
CA GLU A 678 -10.41 16.28 -32.77
C GLU A 678 -9.35 15.24 -32.43
N TYR A 679 -9.78 14.01 -32.12
CA TYR A 679 -8.93 12.86 -31.87
C TYR A 679 -9.21 11.77 -32.89
N ARG A 680 -8.12 11.26 -33.48
CA ARG A 680 -8.18 10.18 -34.47
C ARG A 680 -7.57 8.93 -33.86
N PHE A 681 -8.29 7.85 -33.96
CA PHE A 681 -7.87 6.55 -33.49
C PHE A 681 -7.74 5.59 -34.65
N LYS A 682 -6.53 5.12 -34.89
CA LYS A 682 -6.22 4.15 -35.91
C LYS A 682 -6.58 2.74 -35.44
N LYS A 683 -7.42 2.05 -36.21
CA LYS A 683 -7.73 0.64 -35.95
C LYS A 683 -6.51 -0.22 -36.27
N THR A 684 -6.05 -0.99 -35.29
CA THR A 684 -4.93 -1.92 -35.39
C THR A 684 -5.35 -3.29 -34.88
N LYS A 685 -4.43 -4.28 -34.93
CA LYS A 685 -4.65 -5.59 -34.30
C LYS A 685 -4.71 -5.51 -32.79
N SER A 686 -4.09 -4.49 -32.20
CA SER A 686 -4.04 -4.27 -30.75
C SER A 686 -5.18 -3.39 -30.23
N GLY A 687 -6.12 -2.99 -31.07
CA GLY A 687 -7.22 -2.08 -30.76
C GLY A 687 -7.03 -0.70 -31.41
N PHE A 688 -7.83 0.27 -30.98
CA PHE A 688 -7.73 1.66 -31.42
C PHE A 688 -6.55 2.35 -30.73
N ILE A 689 -5.61 2.83 -31.54
CA ILE A 689 -4.42 3.57 -31.10
C ILE A 689 -4.57 5.03 -31.53
N LEU A 690 -4.34 5.97 -30.62
CA LEU A 690 -4.36 7.40 -30.89
C LEU A 690 -3.29 7.77 -31.92
N GLU A 691 -3.66 8.57 -32.96
CA GLU A 691 -2.74 9.09 -33.98
C GLU A 691 -2.01 10.36 -33.53
#